data_8114d6ec58a6bba3563de5de79e82bb6
#
_entry.id   8114d6ec58a6bba3563de5de79e82bb6
#
_cell.length_a   1.000
_cell.length_b   1.000
_cell.length_c   1.000
_cell.angle_alpha   90.00
_cell.angle_beta   90.00
_cell.angle_gamma   90.00
#
_symmetry.space_group_name_H-M   'P 1'
#
loop_
_entity.id
_entity.type
_entity.pdbx_description
1 polymer ?
#
loop_
_entity_poly.entity_id
_entity_poly.type
_entity_poly.pdbx_seq_one_letter_code
_entity_poly.pdbx_strand_id
1 'polypeptide(L)'
;MHSIHTYGIRLYEWVQKRIQNRVQQPLSPGGRPWGFTQFLGQVRQDLRDEQGLGRAIALTATAIAAVLAMREAGLLDGFELSLQDQLVQLRGDRGPSPDERITVIGITDEDIQNQQRWPISDRTLAEAIGQLQRHEPAAIGLDLYRDVRHEPGFNDLAIAIRDPNIITIRKIQGVPAYLAHGDNPPVDRIGLNDIPLDSDGVVRRTLLMADTPSGEFFFSLSLRLAVQYFAQRPGGPTPDADPSNPYWMRFGQTTFRPLDRSSGLYRNLDSGGQQILLDYRTWDDQVARTYSLTALLAGEIPPEHIRDRIVLVGTVAESARDLFETPYSSGKQEEFRTPGVFVHAQAVSQILDVVEGKRPLPWYWSDGVEILWIVALASGTGFLVWAIKTPRYLALVTGGVALVIGGVAYGAALGGGSVPLVTPTLAATLAGGILVAHRGYQASQQKKMIMTLLGQSTSPAIAAALWERREELVTSGRLAGRKATVTLLFSDIRNFSTISEQLSPEDLFEWLNEYLGMLSDRVGEHGGIVNKFMGDGMMAVFGVPIPRTDPDAIAQDAQNAVRCALAIAEGLDQLNHAWRQQNKRMIQMRIGIFTGEVIIGSLGGKDRLEYGIIGDSVNTASRLESCRKEHQMGDCRIIIGEPTYQALRGQVVAHPWGELGLKGKNNRVMAYRVEVPTAGTASAVGFQGDEELELPPPAIAPPDGAEPLPPYQNHPS
;
A
#
# COMPACT_ATOMS: atom_id res chain seq x y z
N MET A 1 25.88 -21.95 9.43
CA MET A 1 26.09 -20.88 8.43
C MET A 1 26.94 -21.29 7.22
N HIS A 2 27.85 -22.23 7.30
CA HIS A 2 28.70 -22.68 6.15
C HIS A 2 27.91 -23.51 5.10
N SER A 3 26.85 -24.20 5.48
CA SER A 3 26.07 -25.08 4.57
C SER A 3 25.16 -24.33 3.60
N ILE A 4 24.62 -23.17 4.00
CA ILE A 4 23.68 -22.36 3.17
C ILE A 4 24.45 -21.66 2.03
N HIS A 5 25.68 -21.26 2.29
CA HIS A 5 26.54 -20.61 1.29
C HIS A 5 26.90 -21.56 0.14
N THR A 6 27.16 -22.84 0.46
CA THR A 6 27.51 -23.87 -0.52
C THR A 6 26.30 -24.29 -1.39
N TYR A 7 25.07 -24.26 -0.85
CA TYR A 7 23.85 -24.53 -1.62
C TYR A 7 23.52 -23.40 -2.57
N GLY A 8 23.71 -22.14 -2.15
CA GLY A 8 23.51 -20.96 -3.01
C GLY A 8 24.44 -20.95 -4.23
N ILE A 9 25.69 -21.32 -4.04
CA ILE A 9 26.68 -21.38 -5.11
C ILE A 9 26.34 -22.50 -6.11
N ARG A 10 25.93 -23.69 -5.66
CA ARG A 10 25.55 -24.81 -6.55
C ARG A 10 24.26 -24.53 -7.34
N LEU A 11 23.29 -23.86 -6.75
CA LEU A 11 22.08 -23.43 -7.44
C LEU A 11 22.40 -22.37 -8.50
N TYR A 12 23.30 -21.46 -8.18
CA TYR A 12 23.79 -20.42 -9.10
C TYR A 12 24.54 -21.03 -10.30
N GLU A 13 25.45 -22.00 -10.08
CA GLU A 13 26.18 -22.69 -11.15
C GLU A 13 25.27 -23.54 -12.03
N TRP A 14 24.26 -24.21 -11.44
CA TRP A 14 23.25 -24.98 -12.18
C TRP A 14 22.39 -24.09 -13.09
N VAL A 15 21.92 -22.92 -12.58
CA VAL A 15 21.17 -21.93 -13.34
C VAL A 15 22.03 -21.35 -14.47
N GLN A 16 23.30 -21.05 -14.21
CA GLN A 16 24.27 -20.55 -15.19
C GLN A 16 24.47 -21.56 -16.35
N LYS A 17 24.66 -22.82 -16.02
CA LYS A 17 24.90 -23.89 -17.01
C LYS A 17 23.68 -24.14 -17.92
N ARG A 18 22.49 -23.99 -17.37
CA ARG A 18 21.23 -24.17 -18.12
C ARG A 18 20.89 -22.98 -19.02
N ILE A 19 21.29 -21.76 -18.61
CA ILE A 19 21.14 -20.53 -19.41
C ILE A 19 22.16 -20.50 -20.56
N GLN A 20 23.44 -20.89 -20.32
CA GLN A 20 24.46 -20.93 -21.33
C GLN A 20 24.13 -21.92 -22.49
N ASN A 21 23.54 -23.07 -22.16
CA ASN A 21 23.14 -24.06 -23.15
C ASN A 21 21.93 -23.65 -24.02
N ARG A 22 21.13 -22.65 -23.60
CA ARG A 22 20.02 -22.11 -24.40
C ARG A 22 20.39 -20.88 -25.25
N VAL A 23 21.49 -20.20 -24.93
CA VAL A 23 21.94 -18.99 -25.65
C VAL A 23 22.75 -19.32 -26.89
N GLN A 24 23.21 -20.56 -27.06
CA GLN A 24 24.02 -20.98 -28.20
C GLN A 24 23.23 -21.55 -29.39
N GLN A 25 21.90 -21.52 -29.38
CA GLN A 25 21.12 -21.86 -30.59
C GLN A 25 20.86 -20.59 -31.43
N PRO A 26 21.23 -20.53 -32.69
CA PRO A 26 20.98 -19.38 -33.57
C PRO A 26 19.47 -19.27 -33.83
N LEU A 27 18.86 -18.16 -33.41
CA LEU A 27 17.49 -17.82 -33.76
C LEU A 27 17.43 -17.17 -35.12
N SER A 28 16.49 -17.64 -35.95
CA SER A 28 16.14 -17.11 -37.24
C SER A 28 15.72 -15.63 -37.21
N PRO A 29 15.95 -14.82 -38.26
CA PRO A 29 15.68 -13.39 -38.26
C PRO A 29 14.17 -13.13 -38.39
N GLY A 30 13.52 -12.61 -37.35
CA GLY A 30 12.12 -12.15 -37.46
C GLY A 30 11.27 -12.04 -36.21
N GLY A 31 11.77 -12.12 -35.01
CA GLY A 31 10.95 -11.99 -33.83
C GLY A 31 11.68 -11.31 -32.66
N ARG A 32 11.21 -10.12 -32.26
CA ARG A 32 11.72 -9.44 -31.07
C ARG A 32 11.08 -9.99 -29.79
N PRO A 33 11.80 -10.64 -28.89
CA PRO A 33 11.49 -10.65 -27.47
C PRO A 33 12.55 -9.89 -26.70
N TRP A 34 12.45 -8.56 -26.72
CA TRP A 34 13.44 -7.68 -26.11
C TRP A 34 13.29 -7.53 -24.58
N GLY A 35 12.24 -8.09 -23.95
CA GLY A 35 11.97 -7.89 -22.54
C GLY A 35 12.76 -8.78 -21.57
N PHE A 36 12.87 -10.06 -21.86
CA PHE A 36 13.35 -11.05 -20.89
C PHE A 36 14.88 -11.11 -20.76
N THR A 37 15.62 -10.96 -21.85
CA THR A 37 17.10 -10.93 -21.84
C THR A 37 17.67 -9.66 -21.23
N GLN A 38 17.03 -8.50 -21.42
CA GLN A 38 17.38 -7.27 -20.70
C GLN A 38 17.08 -7.38 -19.19
N PHE A 39 15.96 -7.98 -18.82
CA PHE A 39 15.60 -8.25 -17.43
C PHE A 39 16.66 -9.13 -16.75
N LEU A 40 17.04 -10.25 -17.35
CA LEU A 40 18.08 -11.13 -16.80
C LEU A 40 19.46 -10.46 -16.73
N GLY A 41 19.81 -9.61 -17.70
CA GLY A 41 21.04 -8.82 -17.67
C GLY A 41 21.06 -7.81 -16.51
N GLN A 42 19.94 -7.18 -16.25
CA GLN A 42 19.79 -6.20 -15.17
C GLN A 42 19.81 -6.86 -13.80
N VAL A 43 19.10 -7.99 -13.61
CA VAL A 43 19.15 -8.82 -12.39
C VAL A 43 20.56 -9.29 -12.10
N ARG A 44 21.34 -9.67 -13.13
CA ARG A 44 22.74 -10.09 -12.99
C ARG A 44 23.66 -8.94 -12.54
N GLN A 45 23.40 -7.72 -12.98
CA GLN A 45 24.18 -6.54 -12.58
C GLN A 45 23.83 -6.12 -11.16
N ASP A 46 22.57 -6.23 -10.77
CA ASP A 46 22.08 -5.90 -9.43
C ASP A 46 22.52 -6.93 -8.38
N LEU A 47 22.63 -8.22 -8.73
CA LEU A 47 23.20 -9.27 -7.87
C LEU A 47 24.70 -9.04 -7.52
N ARG A 48 25.39 -8.17 -8.23
CA ARG A 48 26.77 -7.74 -7.91
C ARG A 48 26.84 -6.59 -6.91
N ASP A 49 25.71 -5.94 -6.65
CA ASP A 49 25.59 -4.91 -5.59
C ASP A 49 25.29 -5.59 -4.24
N GLU A 50 26.34 -6.16 -3.63
CA GLU A 50 26.24 -6.87 -2.35
C GLU A 50 25.65 -6.00 -1.23
N GLN A 51 25.90 -4.70 -1.23
CA GLN A 51 25.36 -3.78 -0.23
C GLN A 51 23.87 -3.50 -0.45
N GLY A 52 23.43 -3.35 -1.68
CA GLY A 52 22.03 -3.15 -2.04
C GLY A 52 21.18 -4.38 -1.73
N LEU A 53 21.67 -5.56 -2.07
CA LEU A 53 21.01 -6.84 -1.78
C LEU A 53 20.92 -7.09 -0.26
N GLY A 54 22.01 -6.88 0.48
CA GLY A 54 21.99 -7.05 1.94
C GLY A 54 20.96 -6.17 2.65
N ARG A 55 20.83 -4.91 2.23
CA ARG A 55 19.80 -3.99 2.76
C ARG A 55 18.38 -4.44 2.39
N ALA A 56 18.17 -4.89 1.16
CA ALA A 56 16.86 -5.40 0.73
C ALA A 56 16.43 -6.62 1.54
N ILE A 57 17.35 -7.55 1.80
CA ILE A 57 17.13 -8.72 2.66
C ILE A 57 16.79 -8.28 4.10
N ALA A 58 17.56 -7.36 4.68
CA ALA A 58 17.33 -6.88 6.04
C ALA A 58 15.96 -6.21 6.19
N LEU A 59 15.57 -5.34 5.25
CA LEU A 59 14.28 -4.66 5.26
C LEU A 59 13.12 -5.65 5.08
N THR A 60 13.25 -6.63 4.17
CA THR A 60 12.27 -7.70 3.98
C THR A 60 12.13 -8.55 5.24
N ALA A 61 13.26 -8.95 5.86
CA ALA A 61 13.26 -9.72 7.10
C ALA A 61 12.60 -8.95 8.27
N THR A 62 12.81 -7.63 8.35
CA THR A 62 12.15 -6.77 9.34
C THR A 62 10.63 -6.74 9.13
N ALA A 63 10.17 -6.62 7.88
CA ALA A 63 8.74 -6.66 7.56
C ALA A 63 8.12 -8.02 7.93
N ILE A 64 8.79 -9.12 7.59
CA ILE A 64 8.35 -10.49 7.94
C ILE A 64 8.27 -10.64 9.47
N ALA A 65 9.32 -10.25 10.20
CA ALA A 65 9.34 -10.36 11.66
C ALA A 65 8.21 -9.54 12.32
N ALA A 66 7.95 -8.33 11.83
CA ALA A 66 6.85 -7.50 12.33
C ALA A 66 5.48 -8.17 12.12
N VAL A 67 5.24 -8.71 10.92
CA VAL A 67 3.95 -9.37 10.61
C VAL A 67 3.79 -10.69 11.39
N LEU A 68 4.85 -11.47 11.53
CA LEU A 68 4.81 -12.69 12.36
C LEU A 68 4.55 -12.35 13.83
N ALA A 69 5.12 -11.25 14.35
CA ALA A 69 4.83 -10.80 15.70
C ALA A 69 3.35 -10.38 15.87
N MET A 70 2.77 -9.67 14.88
CA MET A 70 1.33 -9.34 14.89
C MET A 70 0.45 -10.59 14.83
N ARG A 71 0.84 -11.58 14.02
CA ARG A 71 0.16 -12.88 13.92
C ARG A 71 0.18 -13.61 15.26
N GLU A 72 1.34 -13.76 15.88
CA GLU A 72 1.47 -14.43 17.18
C GLU A 72 0.72 -13.72 18.32
N ALA A 73 0.56 -12.40 18.21
CA ALA A 73 -0.26 -11.62 19.13
C ALA A 73 -1.79 -11.77 18.88
N GLY A 74 -2.21 -12.48 17.82
CA GLY A 74 -3.62 -12.64 17.45
C GLY A 74 -4.27 -11.38 16.85
N LEU A 75 -3.49 -10.35 16.50
CA LEU A 75 -4.02 -9.08 15.99
C LEU A 75 -4.64 -9.20 14.59
N LEU A 76 -4.35 -10.26 13.89
CA LEU A 76 -4.81 -10.50 12.52
C LEU A 76 -5.95 -11.52 12.44
N ASP A 77 -6.24 -12.25 13.52
CA ASP A 77 -7.21 -13.36 13.54
C ASP A 77 -8.59 -12.93 13.05
N GLY A 78 -9.13 -11.82 13.54
CA GLY A 78 -10.45 -11.32 13.14
C GLY A 78 -10.54 -11.00 11.63
N PHE A 79 -9.47 -10.46 11.04
CA PHE A 79 -9.43 -10.19 9.60
C PHE A 79 -9.32 -11.47 8.78
N GLU A 80 -8.51 -12.45 9.23
CA GLU A 80 -8.38 -13.76 8.58
C GLU A 80 -9.72 -14.49 8.59
N LEU A 81 -10.41 -14.54 9.74
CA LEU A 81 -11.71 -15.19 9.90
C LEU A 81 -12.79 -14.52 9.06
N SER A 82 -12.85 -13.18 9.04
CA SER A 82 -13.82 -12.44 8.21
C SER A 82 -13.65 -12.70 6.71
N LEU A 83 -12.40 -12.77 6.22
CA LEU A 83 -12.14 -13.13 4.82
C LEU A 83 -12.44 -14.61 4.54
N GLN A 84 -12.19 -15.50 5.49
CA GLN A 84 -12.58 -16.90 5.37
C GLN A 84 -14.10 -17.05 5.24
N ASP A 85 -14.91 -16.27 5.98
CA ASP A 85 -16.37 -16.26 5.83
C ASP A 85 -16.80 -15.89 4.41
N GLN A 86 -16.15 -14.86 3.83
CA GLN A 86 -16.42 -14.47 2.44
C GLN A 86 -16.09 -15.62 1.46
N LEU A 87 -14.99 -16.35 1.69
CA LEU A 87 -14.66 -17.51 0.87
C LEU A 87 -15.67 -18.66 1.05
N VAL A 88 -16.20 -18.85 2.25
CA VAL A 88 -17.29 -19.81 2.52
C VAL A 88 -18.55 -19.44 1.76
N GLN A 89 -18.93 -18.15 1.76
CA GLN A 89 -20.07 -17.66 0.98
C GLN A 89 -19.89 -17.83 -0.53
N LEU A 90 -18.67 -17.58 -1.04
CA LEU A 90 -18.35 -17.66 -2.47
C LEU A 90 -18.22 -19.08 -3.01
N ARG A 91 -17.88 -20.05 -2.17
CA ARG A 91 -17.68 -21.44 -2.64
C ARG A 91 -18.99 -22.17 -2.99
N GLY A 92 -20.15 -21.67 -2.47
CA GLY A 92 -21.45 -22.31 -2.64
C GLY A 92 -21.67 -23.54 -1.75
N ASP A 93 -22.71 -24.32 -2.06
CA ASP A 93 -23.15 -25.46 -1.26
C ASP A 93 -22.18 -26.64 -1.27
N ARG A 94 -22.10 -27.34 -0.14
CA ARG A 94 -21.19 -28.48 0.08
C ARG A 94 -21.86 -29.83 -0.17
N GLY A 95 -23.04 -29.85 -0.75
CA GLY A 95 -23.79 -31.08 -1.05
C GLY A 95 -25.27 -30.78 -1.30
N PRO A 96 -26.08 -31.81 -1.57
CA PRO A 96 -27.51 -31.64 -1.72
C PRO A 96 -28.15 -30.96 -0.51
N SER A 97 -29.02 -29.99 -0.74
CA SER A 97 -29.77 -29.28 0.27
C SER A 97 -31.25 -29.38 -0.03
N PRO A 98 -32.11 -29.65 0.96
CA PRO A 98 -31.79 -30.00 2.37
C PRO A 98 -31.16 -31.38 2.52
N ASP A 99 -30.48 -31.65 3.68
CA ASP A 99 -30.01 -32.97 4.04
C ASP A 99 -31.22 -33.84 4.37
N GLU A 100 -31.45 -34.88 3.55
CA GLU A 100 -32.60 -35.73 3.69
C GLU A 100 -32.64 -36.61 4.97
N ARG A 101 -31.53 -36.68 5.68
CA ARG A 101 -31.41 -37.46 6.94
C ARG A 101 -31.92 -36.67 8.15
N ILE A 102 -32.16 -35.35 8.00
CA ILE A 102 -32.45 -34.43 9.09
C ILE A 102 -33.79 -33.73 8.83
N THR A 103 -34.63 -33.64 9.84
CA THR A 103 -35.86 -32.81 9.85
C THR A 103 -35.84 -31.92 11.08
N VAL A 104 -36.20 -30.67 10.91
CA VAL A 104 -36.32 -29.69 12.02
C VAL A 104 -37.81 -29.42 12.26
N ILE A 105 -38.23 -29.56 13.52
CA ILE A 105 -39.52 -29.07 14.00
C ILE A 105 -39.24 -27.73 14.71
N GLY A 106 -39.49 -26.64 14.01
CA GLY A 106 -39.28 -25.28 14.53
C GLY A 106 -40.48 -24.78 15.29
N ILE A 107 -40.27 -24.28 16.49
CA ILE A 107 -41.30 -23.55 17.25
C ILE A 107 -41.22 -22.10 16.78
N THR A 108 -42.21 -21.69 16.02
CA THR A 108 -42.31 -20.35 15.40
C THR A 108 -42.98 -19.32 16.35
N ASP A 109 -42.88 -18.03 16.04
CA ASP A 109 -43.65 -16.98 16.73
C ASP A 109 -45.17 -17.22 16.64
N GLU A 110 -45.65 -17.77 15.51
CA GLU A 110 -47.05 -18.15 15.33
C GLU A 110 -47.44 -19.32 16.25
N ASP A 111 -46.56 -20.34 16.43
CA ASP A 111 -46.79 -21.42 17.37
C ASP A 111 -46.89 -20.89 18.80
N ILE A 112 -46.02 -19.95 19.21
CA ILE A 112 -46.05 -19.29 20.52
C ILE A 112 -47.35 -18.53 20.72
N GLN A 113 -47.80 -17.78 19.72
CA GLN A 113 -49.08 -17.05 19.77
C GLN A 113 -50.29 -18.01 19.86
N ASN A 114 -50.30 -19.09 19.10
CA ASN A 114 -51.35 -20.10 19.14
C ASN A 114 -51.46 -20.81 20.50
N GLN A 115 -50.30 -21.07 21.12
CA GLN A 115 -50.18 -21.67 22.46
C GLN A 115 -50.40 -20.65 23.58
N GLN A 116 -50.40 -19.33 23.27
CA GLN A 116 -50.49 -18.20 24.21
C GLN A 116 -49.52 -18.26 25.38
N ARG A 117 -48.35 -18.89 25.17
CA ARG A 117 -47.30 -19.02 26.19
C ARG A 117 -45.94 -19.38 25.62
N TRP A 118 -44.93 -18.91 26.29
CA TRP A 118 -43.53 -19.31 26.09
C TRP A 118 -42.83 -19.45 27.47
N PRO A 119 -42.08 -20.50 27.74
CA PRO A 119 -41.93 -21.73 26.92
C PRO A 119 -43.25 -22.51 26.82
N ILE A 120 -43.37 -23.33 25.72
CA ILE A 120 -44.53 -24.21 25.49
C ILE A 120 -44.70 -25.18 26.66
N SER A 121 -45.93 -25.69 26.88
CA SER A 121 -46.22 -26.59 28.01
C SER A 121 -45.56 -27.96 27.83
N ASP A 122 -45.27 -28.64 28.94
CA ASP A 122 -44.75 -30.01 28.93
C ASP A 122 -45.74 -30.97 28.26
N ARG A 123 -47.06 -30.72 28.34
CA ARG A 123 -48.09 -31.47 27.62
C ARG A 123 -47.94 -31.34 26.12
N THR A 124 -47.84 -30.11 25.62
CA THR A 124 -47.68 -29.88 24.17
C THR A 124 -46.42 -30.54 23.63
N LEU A 125 -45.31 -30.48 24.38
CA LEU A 125 -44.07 -31.17 24.01
C LEU A 125 -44.19 -32.69 24.05
N ALA A 126 -44.88 -33.26 25.06
CA ALA A 126 -45.17 -34.70 25.14
C ALA A 126 -46.04 -35.17 23.96
N GLU A 127 -47.06 -34.41 23.60
CA GLU A 127 -47.90 -34.69 22.42
C GLU A 127 -47.09 -34.65 21.12
N ALA A 128 -46.21 -33.64 20.96
CA ALA A 128 -45.32 -33.55 19.81
C ALA A 128 -44.37 -34.76 19.71
N ILE A 129 -43.75 -35.16 20.80
CA ILE A 129 -42.92 -36.37 20.88
C ILE A 129 -43.75 -37.59 20.51
N GLY A 130 -44.97 -37.72 21.05
CA GLY A 130 -45.85 -38.83 20.75
C GLY A 130 -46.24 -38.94 19.28
N GLN A 131 -46.46 -37.79 18.61
CA GLN A 131 -46.66 -37.76 17.17
C GLN A 131 -45.43 -38.19 16.37
N LEU A 132 -44.24 -37.73 16.74
CA LEU A 132 -43.00 -38.14 16.09
C LEU A 132 -42.73 -39.62 16.24
N GLN A 133 -42.92 -40.19 17.43
CA GLN A 133 -42.68 -41.62 17.74
C GLN A 133 -43.55 -42.58 16.92
N ARG A 134 -44.78 -42.17 16.52
CA ARG A 134 -45.64 -42.95 15.65
C ARG A 134 -45.02 -43.26 14.27
N HIS A 135 -44.03 -42.44 13.88
CA HIS A 135 -43.38 -42.56 12.58
C HIS A 135 -41.95 -43.09 12.67
N GLU A 136 -41.53 -43.64 13.82
CA GLU A 136 -40.26 -44.33 14.03
C GLU A 136 -39.03 -43.52 13.60
N PRO A 137 -38.78 -42.31 14.19
CA PRO A 137 -37.56 -41.56 13.92
C PRO A 137 -36.34 -42.30 14.47
N ALA A 138 -35.19 -42.15 13.78
CA ALA A 138 -33.93 -42.72 14.26
C ALA A 138 -33.44 -42.05 15.55
N ALA A 139 -33.62 -40.76 15.68
CA ALA A 139 -33.34 -40.02 16.90
C ALA A 139 -34.18 -38.75 16.97
N ILE A 140 -34.56 -38.33 18.17
CA ILE A 140 -35.20 -37.04 18.44
C ILE A 140 -34.28 -36.21 19.36
N GLY A 141 -33.81 -35.06 18.90
CA GLY A 141 -33.05 -34.10 19.71
C GLY A 141 -33.98 -33.01 20.21
N LEU A 142 -34.08 -32.82 21.49
CA LEU A 142 -34.87 -31.78 22.12
C LEU A 142 -33.94 -30.61 22.47
N ASP A 143 -33.84 -29.62 21.60
CA ASP A 143 -33.05 -28.38 21.83
C ASP A 143 -33.91 -27.35 22.61
N LEU A 144 -34.40 -27.81 23.76
CA LEU A 144 -35.26 -27.06 24.67
C LEU A 144 -34.90 -27.38 26.12
N TYR A 145 -34.60 -26.35 26.90
CA TYR A 145 -34.35 -26.56 28.34
C TYR A 145 -35.62 -26.94 29.07
N ARG A 146 -35.55 -27.99 29.91
CA ARG A 146 -36.64 -28.53 30.74
C ARG A 146 -36.16 -28.80 32.16
N ASP A 147 -35.24 -27.97 32.66
CA ASP A 147 -34.76 -27.97 34.02
C ASP A 147 -35.81 -27.48 35.02
N VAL A 148 -36.82 -26.72 34.53
CA VAL A 148 -37.98 -26.25 35.31
C VAL A 148 -39.26 -26.83 34.67
N ARG A 149 -40.26 -27.13 35.48
CA ARG A 149 -41.58 -27.64 35.05
C ARG A 149 -42.37 -26.53 34.34
N HIS A 150 -42.92 -26.88 33.17
CA HIS A 150 -43.81 -26.02 32.39
C HIS A 150 -45.23 -26.62 32.32
N GLU A 151 -45.87 -26.75 33.49
CA GLU A 151 -47.22 -27.31 33.57
C GLU A 151 -48.22 -26.65 32.62
N PRO A 152 -49.21 -27.37 32.09
CA PRO A 152 -49.55 -28.77 32.43
C PRO A 152 -48.74 -29.78 31.67
N GLY A 153 -48.68 -31.04 32.22
CA GLY A 153 -48.18 -32.20 31.45
C GLY A 153 -46.79 -32.65 31.84
N PHE A 154 -46.28 -32.23 33.00
CA PHE A 154 -44.94 -32.67 33.45
C PHE A 154 -44.77 -34.18 33.48
N ASN A 155 -45.77 -34.94 34.04
CA ASN A 155 -45.70 -36.41 34.07
C ASN A 155 -45.78 -37.03 32.67
N ASP A 156 -46.54 -36.44 31.75
CA ASP A 156 -46.65 -36.92 30.38
C ASP A 156 -45.31 -36.78 29.65
N LEU A 157 -44.65 -35.64 29.83
CA LEU A 157 -43.33 -35.39 29.28
C LEU A 157 -42.27 -36.32 29.91
N ALA A 158 -42.33 -36.53 31.24
CA ALA A 158 -41.44 -37.43 31.95
C ALA A 158 -41.52 -38.88 31.43
N ILE A 159 -42.70 -39.33 30.99
CA ILE A 159 -42.89 -40.62 30.36
C ILE A 159 -42.36 -40.62 28.94
N ALA A 160 -42.67 -39.60 28.15
CA ALA A 160 -42.27 -39.49 26.75
C ALA A 160 -40.74 -39.52 26.58
N ILE A 161 -40.00 -38.79 27.38
CA ILE A 161 -38.52 -38.72 27.29
C ILE A 161 -37.79 -39.98 27.75
N ARG A 162 -38.49 -41.01 28.27
CA ARG A 162 -37.89 -42.32 28.61
C ARG A 162 -37.52 -43.14 27.39
N ASP A 163 -38.07 -42.79 26.25
CA ASP A 163 -37.77 -43.50 25.00
C ASP A 163 -36.28 -43.38 24.65
N PRO A 164 -35.62 -44.52 24.29
CA PRO A 164 -34.16 -44.56 24.08
C PRO A 164 -33.66 -43.67 22.93
N ASN A 165 -34.52 -43.30 21.96
CA ASN A 165 -34.13 -42.49 20.84
C ASN A 165 -34.24 -40.97 21.10
N ILE A 166 -34.66 -40.57 22.32
CA ILE A 166 -34.78 -39.16 22.69
C ILE A 166 -33.52 -38.68 23.41
N ILE A 167 -32.92 -37.60 22.88
CA ILE A 167 -31.78 -36.94 23.44
C ILE A 167 -32.21 -35.56 23.97
N THR A 168 -31.99 -35.35 25.28
CA THR A 168 -32.24 -34.09 25.96
C THR A 168 -30.95 -33.26 26.06
N ILE A 169 -31.05 -31.96 26.38
CA ILE A 169 -29.89 -31.07 26.46
C ILE A 169 -29.55 -30.68 27.89
N ARG A 170 -28.26 -30.33 28.05
CA ARG A 170 -27.73 -29.59 29.22
C ARG A 170 -26.66 -28.60 28.77
N LYS A 171 -26.31 -27.62 29.63
CA LYS A 171 -25.10 -26.81 29.47
C LYS A 171 -23.93 -27.38 30.24
N ILE A 172 -22.72 -27.07 29.77
CA ILE A 172 -21.48 -27.37 30.50
C ILE A 172 -21.52 -26.73 31.89
N GLN A 173 -22.01 -25.48 31.97
CA GLN A 173 -22.14 -24.75 33.21
C GLN A 173 -23.56 -24.20 33.39
N GLY A 174 -24.13 -24.36 34.57
CA GLY A 174 -25.31 -23.63 34.99
C GLY A 174 -26.63 -24.39 34.84
N VAL A 175 -26.99 -24.83 33.62
CA VAL A 175 -28.29 -25.44 33.38
C VAL A 175 -28.18 -26.99 33.36
N PRO A 176 -28.73 -27.73 34.35
CA PRO A 176 -28.71 -29.18 34.37
C PRO A 176 -29.61 -29.73 33.27
N ALA A 177 -29.47 -31.06 33.03
CA ALA A 177 -30.41 -31.78 32.20
C ALA A 177 -31.80 -31.81 32.88
N TYR A 178 -32.80 -32.29 32.11
CA TYR A 178 -34.16 -32.46 32.59
C TYR A 178 -34.25 -33.04 34.01
N LEU A 179 -34.95 -32.35 34.91
CA LEU A 179 -35.19 -32.77 36.31
C LEU A 179 -36.52 -33.53 36.40
N ALA A 180 -36.55 -34.79 35.97
CA ALA A 180 -37.61 -35.65 36.35
C ALA A 180 -37.42 -36.12 37.84
N HIS A 181 -38.51 -36.35 38.56
CA HIS A 181 -38.50 -36.86 39.92
C HIS A 181 -37.58 -38.08 40.09
N GLY A 182 -36.29 -37.89 40.42
CA GLY A 182 -35.34 -38.95 40.69
C GLY A 182 -34.78 -39.74 39.53
N ASP A 183 -35.38 -39.67 38.37
CA ASP A 183 -34.99 -40.40 37.15
C ASP A 183 -34.40 -39.45 36.11
N ASN A 184 -33.18 -38.95 36.34
CA ASN A 184 -32.46 -38.27 35.27
C ASN A 184 -32.27 -39.20 34.08
N PRO A 185 -32.39 -38.72 32.82
CA PRO A 185 -32.03 -39.53 31.66
C PRO A 185 -30.61 -40.08 31.83
N PRO A 186 -30.35 -41.30 31.39
CA PRO A 186 -28.98 -41.81 31.37
C PRO A 186 -28.04 -40.87 30.62
N VAL A 187 -26.75 -40.84 31.03
CA VAL A 187 -25.72 -39.93 30.46
C VAL A 187 -25.63 -40.05 28.93
N ASP A 188 -25.88 -41.24 28.39
CA ASP A 188 -25.88 -41.48 26.94
C ASP A 188 -27.08 -40.88 26.19
N ARG A 189 -28.06 -40.33 26.88
CA ARG A 189 -29.22 -39.60 26.32
C ARG A 189 -29.22 -38.10 26.63
N ILE A 190 -28.10 -37.59 27.12
CA ILE A 190 -27.90 -36.18 27.38
C ILE A 190 -26.84 -35.65 26.43
N GLY A 191 -27.13 -34.56 25.74
CA GLY A 191 -26.19 -33.83 24.88
C GLY A 191 -25.90 -32.42 25.39
N LEU A 192 -24.65 -31.98 25.24
CA LEU A 192 -24.31 -30.57 25.45
C LEU A 192 -24.79 -29.73 24.27
N ASN A 193 -25.53 -28.66 24.54
CA ASN A 193 -25.95 -27.71 23.49
C ASN A 193 -25.16 -26.40 23.47
N ASP A 194 -24.00 -26.41 24.12
CA ASP A 194 -23.09 -25.26 24.06
C ASP A 194 -22.55 -25.09 22.66
N ILE A 195 -22.75 -23.90 22.08
CA ILE A 195 -22.24 -23.51 20.78
C ILE A 195 -21.03 -22.61 20.98
N PRO A 196 -19.81 -23.03 20.56
CA PRO A 196 -18.62 -22.21 20.70
C PRO A 196 -18.72 -20.97 19.79
N LEU A 197 -18.58 -19.77 20.39
CA LEU A 197 -18.51 -18.50 19.67
C LEU A 197 -17.05 -18.06 19.50
N ASP A 198 -16.73 -17.52 18.35
CA ASP A 198 -15.48 -16.83 18.14
C ASP A 198 -15.52 -15.43 18.80
N SER A 199 -14.39 -14.75 18.89
CA SER A 199 -14.30 -13.45 19.57
C SER A 199 -15.16 -12.36 18.93
N ASP A 200 -15.55 -12.54 17.68
CA ASP A 200 -16.46 -11.67 16.92
C ASP A 200 -17.94 -12.09 17.00
N GLY A 201 -18.25 -13.13 17.77
CA GLY A 201 -19.61 -13.64 17.96
C GLY A 201 -20.08 -14.63 16.90
N VAL A 202 -19.26 -14.94 15.88
CA VAL A 202 -19.62 -15.83 14.77
C VAL A 202 -19.34 -17.28 15.14
N VAL A 203 -20.24 -18.19 14.77
CA VAL A 203 -20.12 -19.64 14.96
C VAL A 203 -19.38 -20.26 13.78
N ARG A 204 -18.10 -20.60 13.98
CA ARG A 204 -17.26 -21.29 12.97
C ARG A 204 -16.77 -22.66 13.46
N ARG A 205 -17.17 -23.04 14.67
CA ARG A 205 -16.74 -24.26 15.35
C ARG A 205 -17.93 -24.97 15.94
N THR A 206 -17.80 -26.27 16.14
CA THR A 206 -18.77 -27.06 16.89
C THR A 206 -18.06 -27.86 17.97
N LEU A 207 -18.75 -28.06 19.09
CA LEU A 207 -18.31 -28.92 20.18
C LEU A 207 -18.60 -30.38 19.80
N LEU A 208 -17.68 -31.29 20.07
CA LEU A 208 -17.92 -32.72 20.01
C LEU A 208 -18.20 -33.27 21.40
N MET A 209 -17.39 -32.91 22.39
CA MET A 209 -17.51 -33.39 23.76
C MET A 209 -16.79 -32.47 24.74
N ALA A 210 -17.21 -32.47 26.00
CA ALA A 210 -16.53 -31.76 27.05
C ALA A 210 -16.80 -32.40 28.43
N ASP A 211 -15.90 -32.07 29.37
CA ASP A 211 -16.10 -32.33 30.79
C ASP A 211 -16.86 -31.15 31.43
N THR A 212 -17.75 -31.50 32.36
CA THR A 212 -18.39 -30.48 33.21
C THR A 212 -17.45 -30.09 34.36
N PRO A 213 -17.70 -29.00 35.09
CA PRO A 213 -16.94 -28.66 36.29
C PRO A 213 -16.98 -29.75 37.38
N SER A 214 -17.98 -30.62 37.36
CA SER A 214 -18.06 -31.81 38.26
C SER A 214 -17.21 -33.00 37.80
N GLY A 215 -16.55 -32.91 36.64
CA GLY A 215 -15.74 -33.98 36.07
C GLY A 215 -16.54 -35.04 35.33
N GLU A 216 -17.82 -34.80 35.03
CA GLU A 216 -18.64 -35.71 34.22
C GLU A 216 -18.41 -35.37 32.73
N PHE A 217 -18.28 -36.43 31.92
CA PHE A 217 -18.01 -36.35 30.51
C PHE A 217 -19.28 -36.51 29.66
N PHE A 218 -19.52 -35.56 28.75
CA PHE A 218 -20.67 -35.59 27.86
C PHE A 218 -20.29 -35.31 26.40
N PHE A 219 -21.01 -35.97 25.49
CA PHE A 219 -21.01 -35.64 24.07
C PHE A 219 -21.92 -34.43 23.82
N SER A 220 -21.65 -33.68 22.74
CA SER A 220 -22.56 -32.60 22.28
C SER A 220 -23.88 -33.23 21.77
N LEU A 221 -24.94 -32.41 21.71
CA LEU A 221 -26.21 -32.77 21.11
C LEU A 221 -26.02 -33.35 19.71
N SER A 222 -25.22 -32.65 18.88
CA SER A 222 -25.00 -33.07 17.49
C SER A 222 -24.29 -34.41 17.39
N LEU A 223 -23.27 -34.68 18.22
CA LEU A 223 -22.58 -35.96 18.23
C LEU A 223 -23.49 -37.07 18.77
N ARG A 224 -24.26 -36.84 19.85
CA ARG A 224 -25.20 -37.81 20.39
C ARG A 224 -26.23 -38.25 19.34
N LEU A 225 -26.82 -37.28 18.62
CA LEU A 225 -27.78 -37.58 17.56
C LEU A 225 -27.17 -38.43 16.44
N ALA A 226 -25.94 -38.10 16.03
CA ALA A 226 -25.24 -38.89 15.02
C ALA A 226 -24.92 -40.31 15.52
N VAL A 227 -24.48 -40.45 16.76
CA VAL A 227 -24.25 -41.80 17.40
C VAL A 227 -25.53 -42.61 17.44
N GLN A 228 -26.66 -42.03 17.88
CA GLN A 228 -27.95 -42.69 17.95
C GLN A 228 -28.45 -43.09 16.54
N TYR A 229 -28.28 -42.24 15.55
CA TYR A 229 -28.62 -42.53 14.15
C TYR A 229 -27.88 -43.73 13.57
N PHE A 230 -26.58 -43.85 13.85
CA PHE A 230 -25.81 -45.00 13.40
C PHE A 230 -26.10 -46.26 14.23
N ALA A 231 -26.42 -46.13 15.52
CA ALA A 231 -26.78 -47.27 16.38
C ALA A 231 -28.06 -47.99 15.95
N GLN A 232 -29.00 -47.30 15.29
CA GLN A 232 -30.20 -47.85 14.70
C GLN A 232 -29.94 -48.75 13.46
N ARG A 233 -28.71 -48.69 12.91
CA ARG A 233 -28.36 -49.38 11.68
C ARG A 233 -27.50 -50.60 11.94
N PRO A 234 -27.84 -51.78 11.34
CA PRO A 234 -27.03 -52.97 11.54
C PRO A 234 -25.57 -52.73 11.16
N GLY A 235 -24.67 -52.93 12.12
CA GLY A 235 -23.23 -52.70 11.91
C GLY A 235 -22.81 -51.26 11.79
N GLY A 236 -23.65 -50.29 12.22
CA GLY A 236 -23.32 -48.90 12.26
C GLY A 236 -22.08 -48.59 13.12
N PRO A 237 -21.22 -47.66 12.71
CA PRO A 237 -20.03 -47.32 13.47
C PRO A 237 -20.36 -46.69 14.83
N THR A 238 -19.48 -46.90 15.80
CA THR A 238 -19.50 -46.24 17.10
C THR A 238 -18.24 -45.43 17.30
N PRO A 239 -18.32 -44.30 18.01
CA PRO A 239 -17.12 -43.51 18.35
C PRO A 239 -16.24 -44.28 19.33
N ASP A 240 -14.93 -44.25 19.13
CA ASP A 240 -13.91 -44.88 19.96
C ASP A 240 -12.66 -43.98 20.01
N ALA A 241 -11.73 -44.25 20.92
CA ALA A 241 -10.44 -43.56 20.94
C ALA A 241 -9.62 -43.93 19.69
N ASP A 242 -8.91 -42.98 19.14
CA ASP A 242 -8.02 -43.22 18.01
C ASP A 242 -6.78 -44.02 18.46
N PRO A 243 -6.41 -45.11 17.77
CA PRO A 243 -5.27 -45.92 18.14
C PRO A 243 -3.94 -45.22 18.17
N SER A 244 -3.79 -44.14 17.39
CA SER A 244 -2.56 -43.36 17.32
C SER A 244 -2.46 -42.27 18.43
N ASN A 245 -3.61 -41.81 18.92
CA ASN A 245 -3.69 -40.82 19.99
C ASN A 245 -5.02 -40.97 20.73
N PRO A 246 -5.02 -41.42 22.01
CA PRO A 246 -6.24 -41.64 22.79
C PRO A 246 -7.03 -40.34 23.11
N TYR A 247 -6.46 -39.15 22.90
CA TYR A 247 -7.18 -37.90 23.03
C TYR A 247 -7.99 -37.55 21.77
N TRP A 248 -7.84 -38.30 20.67
CA TRP A 248 -8.59 -38.09 19.45
C TRP A 248 -9.74 -39.14 19.38
N MET A 249 -10.86 -38.71 18.81
CA MET A 249 -11.99 -39.59 18.59
C MET A 249 -11.95 -40.13 17.16
N ARG A 250 -12.06 -41.45 17.05
CA ARG A 250 -12.32 -42.14 15.77
C ARG A 250 -13.80 -42.50 15.69
N PHE A 251 -14.49 -42.07 14.64
CA PHE A 251 -15.86 -42.46 14.37
C PHE A 251 -15.97 -42.94 12.93
N GLY A 252 -16.31 -44.22 12.75
CA GLY A 252 -16.18 -44.90 11.47
C GLY A 252 -14.72 -45.00 11.02
N GLN A 253 -14.43 -44.50 9.81
CA GLN A 253 -13.06 -44.46 9.29
C GLN A 253 -12.36 -43.13 9.53
N THR A 254 -13.05 -42.15 10.09
CA THR A 254 -12.54 -40.81 10.26
C THR A 254 -12.06 -40.55 11.69
N THR A 255 -10.88 -39.95 11.81
CA THR A 255 -10.33 -39.44 13.06
C THR A 255 -10.64 -37.97 13.22
N PHE A 256 -11.38 -37.62 14.26
CA PHE A 256 -11.70 -36.26 14.67
C PHE A 256 -10.58 -35.76 15.56
N ARG A 257 -9.83 -34.82 15.04
CA ARG A 257 -8.73 -34.14 15.77
C ARG A 257 -9.26 -32.83 16.34
N PRO A 258 -9.27 -32.66 17.67
CA PRO A 258 -9.73 -31.43 18.27
C PRO A 258 -8.79 -30.27 17.94
N LEU A 259 -9.35 -29.07 17.89
CA LEU A 259 -8.60 -27.84 17.78
C LEU A 259 -7.80 -27.57 19.05
N ASP A 260 -6.60 -27.06 18.91
CA ASP A 260 -5.77 -26.50 19.98
C ASP A 260 -5.72 -24.97 19.88
N ARG A 261 -4.99 -24.32 20.78
CA ARG A 261 -4.92 -22.87 20.87
C ARG A 261 -4.42 -22.17 19.59
N SER A 262 -3.66 -22.88 18.76
CA SER A 262 -3.00 -22.34 17.56
C SER A 262 -3.34 -23.14 16.32
N SER A 263 -4.61 -23.55 16.17
CA SER A 263 -5.06 -24.33 15.04
C SER A 263 -5.53 -23.44 13.87
N GLY A 264 -4.93 -23.59 12.71
CA GLY A 264 -5.30 -22.86 11.51
C GLY A 264 -5.20 -21.35 11.68
N LEU A 265 -6.28 -20.62 11.44
CA LEU A 265 -6.33 -19.16 11.52
C LEU A 265 -6.40 -18.61 12.97
N TYR A 266 -6.51 -19.47 13.97
CA TYR A 266 -6.61 -19.07 15.39
C TYR A 266 -5.25 -19.05 16.06
N ARG A 267 -5.04 -18.08 16.99
CA ARG A 267 -3.81 -18.00 17.80
C ARG A 267 -4.03 -18.10 19.31
N ASN A 268 -5.14 -17.64 19.79
CA ASN A 268 -5.48 -17.69 21.21
C ASN A 268 -6.87 -18.30 21.42
N LEU A 269 -7.14 -19.41 20.72
CA LEU A 269 -8.42 -20.09 20.76
C LEU A 269 -8.73 -20.56 22.20
N ASP A 270 -9.95 -20.29 22.68
CA ASP A 270 -10.51 -21.01 23.81
C ASP A 270 -10.89 -22.41 23.33
N SER A 271 -10.01 -23.37 23.60
CA SER A 271 -10.15 -24.77 23.21
C SER A 271 -10.79 -25.65 24.30
N GLY A 272 -11.59 -25.05 25.19
CA GLY A 272 -12.33 -25.82 26.21
C GLY A 272 -13.21 -26.90 25.59
N GLY A 273 -13.07 -28.15 26.05
CA GLY A 273 -13.65 -29.32 25.41
C GLY A 273 -12.99 -29.70 24.09
N GLN A 274 -13.51 -30.72 23.42
CA GLN A 274 -13.05 -31.12 22.09
C GLN A 274 -13.89 -30.45 21.01
N GLN A 275 -13.31 -29.48 20.32
CA GLN A 275 -13.97 -28.68 19.28
C GLN A 275 -13.35 -28.99 17.91
N ILE A 276 -14.14 -28.84 16.85
CA ILE A 276 -13.71 -28.96 15.45
C ILE A 276 -14.26 -27.78 14.66
N LEU A 277 -13.65 -27.49 13.51
CA LEU A 277 -14.20 -26.50 12.56
C LEU A 277 -15.55 -26.99 12.03
N LEU A 278 -16.51 -26.07 11.95
CA LEU A 278 -17.83 -26.31 11.38
C LEU A 278 -17.83 -25.91 9.89
N ASP A 279 -18.04 -26.89 9.03
CA ASP A 279 -18.15 -26.71 7.58
C ASP A 279 -19.62 -26.70 7.17
N TYR A 280 -20.20 -25.54 7.08
CA TYR A 280 -21.61 -25.34 6.71
C TYR A 280 -21.92 -25.96 5.35
N ARG A 281 -22.97 -26.78 5.28
CA ARG A 281 -23.42 -27.45 4.05
C ARG A 281 -23.96 -26.43 3.04
N THR A 282 -24.81 -25.53 3.52
CA THR A 282 -25.54 -24.53 2.75
C THR A 282 -25.92 -23.37 3.65
N TRP A 283 -26.70 -22.43 3.15
CA TRP A 283 -27.32 -21.38 3.94
C TRP A 283 -28.09 -21.95 5.14
N ASP A 284 -28.12 -21.21 6.21
CA ASP A 284 -28.41 -21.63 7.57
C ASP A 284 -29.68 -22.48 7.73
N ASP A 285 -30.82 -21.98 7.27
CA ASP A 285 -32.13 -22.62 7.38
C ASP A 285 -32.41 -23.69 6.31
N GLN A 286 -31.57 -23.77 5.28
CA GLN A 286 -31.73 -24.69 4.16
C GLN A 286 -31.06 -26.06 4.39
N VAL A 287 -30.39 -26.24 5.52
CA VAL A 287 -29.69 -27.48 5.84
C VAL A 287 -30.62 -28.68 6.02
N ALA A 288 -31.84 -28.46 6.49
CA ALA A 288 -32.83 -29.51 6.79
C ALA A 288 -34.24 -29.11 6.37
N ARG A 289 -35.10 -30.10 6.16
CA ARG A 289 -36.54 -29.84 5.99
C ARG A 289 -37.10 -29.33 7.30
N THR A 290 -37.83 -28.23 7.23
CA THR A 290 -38.38 -27.54 8.42
C THR A 290 -39.89 -27.56 8.40
N TYR A 291 -40.49 -27.90 9.53
CA TYR A 291 -41.93 -27.90 9.79
C TYR A 291 -42.21 -27.12 11.07
N SER A 292 -43.38 -26.48 11.17
CA SER A 292 -43.82 -25.84 12.42
C SER A 292 -44.35 -26.90 13.42
N LEU A 293 -44.33 -26.52 14.71
CA LEU A 293 -44.94 -27.33 15.75
C LEU A 293 -46.42 -27.59 15.48
N THR A 294 -47.13 -26.55 15.01
CA THR A 294 -48.53 -26.65 14.64
C THR A 294 -48.76 -27.70 13.55
N ALA A 295 -47.95 -27.72 12.48
CA ALA A 295 -48.07 -28.73 11.42
C ALA A 295 -47.81 -30.17 11.93
N LEU A 296 -46.87 -30.33 12.88
CA LEU A 296 -46.64 -31.61 13.53
C LEU A 296 -47.85 -32.10 14.35
N LEU A 297 -48.42 -31.19 15.18
CA LEU A 297 -49.57 -31.52 16.02
C LEU A 297 -50.85 -31.81 15.18
N ALA A 298 -50.96 -31.15 14.05
CA ALA A 298 -52.04 -31.41 13.09
C ALA A 298 -51.88 -32.69 12.28
N GLY A 299 -50.69 -33.37 12.36
CA GLY A 299 -50.41 -34.59 11.60
C GLY A 299 -50.19 -34.34 10.10
N GLU A 300 -49.78 -33.14 9.71
CA GLU A 300 -49.59 -32.71 8.31
C GLU A 300 -48.21 -33.10 7.74
N ILE A 301 -47.31 -33.60 8.57
CA ILE A 301 -45.96 -33.97 8.15
C ILE A 301 -45.95 -35.36 7.51
N PRO A 302 -45.45 -35.50 6.26
CA PRO A 302 -45.37 -36.82 5.62
C PRO A 302 -44.49 -37.79 6.44
N PRO A 303 -44.91 -39.02 6.67
CA PRO A 303 -44.19 -40.01 7.44
C PRO A 303 -42.76 -40.24 6.97
N GLU A 304 -42.50 -40.17 5.68
CA GLU A 304 -41.18 -40.30 5.06
C GLU A 304 -40.19 -39.20 5.45
N HIS A 305 -40.68 -38.08 5.97
CA HIS A 305 -39.84 -36.99 6.48
C HIS A 305 -39.47 -37.14 7.97
N ILE A 306 -40.02 -38.18 8.63
CA ILE A 306 -39.74 -38.52 10.03
C ILE A 306 -39.05 -39.86 10.16
N ARG A 307 -39.53 -40.85 9.40
CA ARG A 307 -39.08 -42.27 9.52
C ARG A 307 -37.59 -42.39 9.23
N ASP A 308 -36.88 -43.09 10.11
CA ASP A 308 -35.43 -43.34 10.02
C ASP A 308 -34.57 -42.08 9.95
N ARG A 309 -35.10 -40.90 10.34
CA ARG A 309 -34.41 -39.61 10.31
C ARG A 309 -34.08 -39.11 11.69
N ILE A 310 -33.15 -38.19 11.75
CA ILE A 310 -32.88 -37.38 12.95
C ILE A 310 -33.89 -36.23 12.93
N VAL A 311 -34.67 -36.08 13.99
CA VAL A 311 -35.61 -34.97 14.15
C VAL A 311 -35.09 -34.05 15.27
N LEU A 312 -34.80 -32.80 14.93
CA LEU A 312 -34.46 -31.77 15.90
C LEU A 312 -35.70 -30.92 16.22
N VAL A 313 -36.02 -30.78 17.49
CA VAL A 313 -37.11 -29.95 17.97
C VAL A 313 -36.51 -28.74 18.72
N GLY A 314 -36.68 -27.55 18.22
CA GLY A 314 -36.11 -26.36 18.81
C GLY A 314 -36.85 -25.08 18.41
N THR A 315 -36.44 -23.96 18.97
CA THR A 315 -37.05 -22.68 18.63
C THR A 315 -36.47 -22.07 17.36
N VAL A 316 -37.33 -21.54 16.49
CA VAL A 316 -36.96 -20.71 15.34
C VAL A 316 -37.61 -19.33 15.45
N ALA A 317 -38.32 -19.07 16.54
CA ALA A 317 -38.96 -17.79 16.84
C ALA A 317 -37.91 -16.72 17.14
N GLU A 318 -38.00 -15.57 16.47
CA GLU A 318 -37.12 -14.41 16.75
C GLU A 318 -37.31 -13.90 18.18
N SER A 319 -38.54 -13.95 18.68
CA SER A 319 -38.88 -13.52 20.04
C SER A 319 -38.19 -14.34 21.13
N ALA A 320 -37.78 -15.58 20.84
CA ALA A 320 -37.04 -16.43 21.77
C ALA A 320 -35.56 -16.06 21.94
N ARG A 321 -35.01 -15.25 21.03
CA ARG A 321 -33.61 -14.73 21.05
C ARG A 321 -32.50 -15.81 21.08
N ASP A 322 -32.79 -17.00 20.58
CA ASP A 322 -31.79 -18.06 20.40
C ASP A 322 -31.18 -17.97 18.99
N LEU A 323 -30.50 -16.84 18.70
CA LEU A 323 -30.04 -16.46 17.39
C LEU A 323 -28.52 -16.28 17.38
N PHE A 324 -27.83 -16.86 16.41
CA PHE A 324 -26.38 -16.85 16.25
C PHE A 324 -25.96 -16.22 14.94
N GLU A 325 -24.81 -15.58 14.94
CA GLU A 325 -24.12 -15.17 13.72
C GLU A 325 -23.33 -16.38 13.17
N THR A 326 -23.40 -16.56 11.85
CA THR A 326 -22.70 -17.63 11.12
C THR A 326 -21.85 -17.02 10.00
N PRO A 327 -20.97 -17.75 9.32
CA PRO A 327 -20.26 -17.25 8.15
C PRO A 327 -21.18 -16.67 7.05
N TYR A 328 -22.43 -17.12 6.97
CA TYR A 328 -23.38 -16.61 5.99
C TYR A 328 -24.09 -15.32 6.42
N SER A 329 -24.25 -15.10 7.71
CA SER A 329 -24.95 -13.94 8.28
C SER A 329 -23.99 -12.88 8.83
N SER A 330 -22.72 -13.21 9.01
CA SER A 330 -21.69 -12.30 9.53
C SER A 330 -21.66 -10.95 8.81
N GLY A 331 -21.76 -9.87 9.57
CA GLY A 331 -21.78 -8.49 9.06
C GLY A 331 -23.08 -8.05 8.40
N LYS A 332 -24.17 -8.86 8.48
CA LYS A 332 -25.51 -8.52 8.01
C LYS A 332 -26.40 -8.03 9.16
N GLN A 333 -27.63 -7.61 8.83
CA GLN A 333 -28.61 -7.17 9.82
C GLN A 333 -29.06 -8.33 10.73
N GLU A 334 -29.61 -8.03 11.90
CA GLU A 334 -30.04 -9.02 12.91
C GLU A 334 -31.05 -10.06 12.37
N GLU A 335 -31.90 -9.68 11.44
CA GLU A 335 -32.86 -10.56 10.76
C GLU A 335 -32.23 -11.73 9.97
N PHE A 336 -30.91 -11.67 9.71
CA PHE A 336 -30.18 -12.75 9.04
C PHE A 336 -29.51 -13.72 10.02
N ARG A 337 -29.69 -13.55 11.33
CA ARG A 337 -29.12 -14.46 12.32
C ARG A 337 -29.85 -15.82 12.29
N THR A 338 -29.10 -16.86 12.58
CA THR A 338 -29.53 -18.26 12.48
C THR A 338 -29.98 -18.79 13.83
N PRO A 339 -31.18 -19.36 13.94
CA PRO A 339 -31.59 -20.07 15.15
C PRO A 339 -30.64 -21.22 15.51
N GLY A 340 -30.40 -21.44 16.82
CA GLY A 340 -29.45 -22.44 17.34
C GLY A 340 -29.74 -23.85 16.85
N VAL A 341 -31.01 -24.22 16.69
CA VAL A 341 -31.41 -25.54 16.17
C VAL A 341 -30.86 -25.82 14.76
N PHE A 342 -30.70 -24.80 13.89
CA PHE A 342 -30.09 -24.97 12.56
C PHE A 342 -28.56 -25.13 12.67
N VAL A 343 -27.92 -24.43 13.62
CA VAL A 343 -26.49 -24.62 13.88
C VAL A 343 -26.22 -26.09 14.29
N HIS A 344 -27.05 -26.64 15.17
CA HIS A 344 -26.98 -28.07 15.53
C HIS A 344 -27.25 -28.97 14.32
N ALA A 345 -28.22 -28.65 13.47
CA ALA A 345 -28.49 -29.38 12.24
C ALA A 345 -27.30 -29.38 11.27
N GLN A 346 -26.61 -28.27 11.10
CA GLN A 346 -25.35 -28.18 10.33
C GLN A 346 -24.27 -29.08 10.90
N ALA A 347 -24.08 -29.05 12.22
CA ALA A 347 -23.09 -29.89 12.90
C ALA A 347 -23.42 -31.39 12.75
N VAL A 348 -24.69 -31.75 12.91
CA VAL A 348 -25.16 -33.17 12.68
C VAL A 348 -24.89 -33.58 11.24
N SER A 349 -25.28 -32.73 10.26
CA SER A 349 -25.07 -32.99 8.84
C SER A 349 -23.59 -33.22 8.51
N GLN A 350 -22.70 -32.36 9.07
CA GLN A 350 -21.26 -32.55 8.90
C GLN A 350 -20.76 -33.87 9.48
N ILE A 351 -21.14 -34.22 10.72
CA ILE A 351 -20.70 -35.44 11.37
C ILE A 351 -21.16 -36.66 10.55
N LEU A 352 -22.42 -36.67 10.11
CA LEU A 352 -22.96 -37.77 9.29
C LEU A 352 -22.19 -37.95 7.97
N ASP A 353 -21.95 -36.84 7.26
CA ASP A 353 -21.23 -36.88 5.99
C ASP A 353 -19.79 -37.37 6.13
N VAL A 354 -19.10 -36.88 7.18
CA VAL A 354 -17.72 -37.25 7.46
C VAL A 354 -17.59 -38.71 7.84
N VAL A 355 -18.50 -39.23 8.67
CA VAL A 355 -18.52 -40.64 9.10
C VAL A 355 -18.88 -41.58 7.94
N GLU A 356 -19.78 -41.15 7.05
CA GLU A 356 -20.14 -41.88 5.82
C GLU A 356 -19.11 -41.69 4.68
N GLY A 357 -18.07 -40.86 4.86
CA GLY A 357 -17.04 -40.60 3.86
C GLY A 357 -17.51 -39.73 2.67
N LYS A 358 -18.65 -39.04 2.79
CA LYS A 358 -19.20 -38.17 1.74
C LYS A 358 -18.49 -36.82 1.62
N ARG A 359 -18.00 -36.31 2.75
CA ARG A 359 -17.22 -35.11 2.84
C ARG A 359 -15.99 -35.36 3.73
N PRO A 360 -14.80 -34.73 3.41
CA PRO A 360 -13.69 -34.75 4.35
C PRO A 360 -13.99 -33.79 5.51
N LEU A 361 -13.33 -33.99 6.66
CA LEU A 361 -13.28 -32.97 7.70
C LEU A 361 -12.63 -31.70 7.18
N PRO A 362 -13.07 -30.50 7.64
CA PRO A 362 -12.35 -29.27 7.41
C PRO A 362 -10.90 -29.40 7.85
N TRP A 363 -10.00 -28.89 7.02
CA TRP A 363 -8.57 -28.97 7.25
C TRP A 363 -7.92 -27.59 7.23
N TYR A 364 -6.76 -27.49 7.85
CA TYR A 364 -5.94 -26.29 7.88
C TYR A 364 -4.47 -26.67 7.81
N TRP A 365 -3.65 -25.70 7.43
CA TRP A 365 -2.21 -25.91 7.41
C TRP A 365 -1.64 -25.95 8.82
N SER A 366 -0.55 -26.72 8.99
CA SER A 366 0.24 -26.64 10.21
C SER A 366 0.94 -25.29 10.29
N ASP A 367 1.21 -24.81 11.51
CA ASP A 367 1.84 -23.52 11.77
C ASP A 367 3.15 -23.33 10.99
N GLY A 368 3.99 -24.38 10.89
CA GLY A 368 5.23 -24.33 10.11
C GLY A 368 5.01 -24.10 8.61
N VAL A 369 3.94 -24.67 8.02
CA VAL A 369 3.59 -24.48 6.61
C VAL A 369 3.08 -23.06 6.37
N GLU A 370 2.28 -22.51 7.28
CA GLU A 370 1.79 -21.14 7.21
C GLU A 370 2.95 -20.13 7.30
N ILE A 371 3.86 -20.30 8.25
CA ILE A 371 5.07 -19.44 8.37
C ILE A 371 5.90 -19.53 7.09
N LEU A 372 6.13 -20.74 6.56
CA LEU A 372 6.87 -20.91 5.31
C LEU A 372 6.21 -20.19 4.14
N TRP A 373 4.88 -20.27 4.05
CA TRP A 373 4.07 -19.58 3.04
C TRP A 373 4.24 -18.06 3.13
N ILE A 374 4.10 -17.47 4.33
CA ILE A 374 4.27 -16.05 4.60
C ILE A 374 5.68 -15.59 4.22
N VAL A 375 6.71 -16.32 4.69
CA VAL A 375 8.12 -16.01 4.41
C VAL A 375 8.43 -16.12 2.91
N ALA A 376 7.93 -17.16 2.24
CA ALA A 376 8.17 -17.36 0.82
C ALA A 376 7.56 -16.24 -0.03
N LEU A 377 6.32 -15.85 0.25
CA LEU A 377 5.64 -14.78 -0.49
C LEU A 377 6.25 -13.41 -0.23
N ALA A 378 6.52 -13.08 1.02
CA ALA A 378 7.14 -11.80 1.36
C ALA A 378 8.58 -11.69 0.80
N SER A 379 9.39 -12.76 0.90
CA SER A 379 10.74 -12.80 0.34
C SER A 379 10.71 -12.76 -1.18
N GLY A 380 9.82 -13.52 -1.81
CA GLY A 380 9.60 -13.51 -3.26
C GLY A 380 9.20 -12.13 -3.76
N THR A 381 8.24 -11.46 -3.10
CA THR A 381 7.80 -10.09 -3.42
C THR A 381 8.95 -9.10 -3.22
N GLY A 382 9.65 -9.16 -2.09
CA GLY A 382 10.82 -8.32 -1.82
C GLY A 382 11.90 -8.47 -2.88
N PHE A 383 12.22 -9.71 -3.27
CA PHE A 383 13.17 -9.99 -4.35
C PHE A 383 12.71 -9.43 -5.71
N LEU A 384 11.45 -9.65 -6.08
CA LEU A 384 10.89 -9.14 -7.35
C LEU A 384 10.89 -7.62 -7.39
N VAL A 385 10.47 -6.97 -6.29
CA VAL A 385 10.51 -5.50 -6.16
C VAL A 385 11.97 -5.01 -6.23
N TRP A 386 12.93 -5.70 -5.61
CA TRP A 386 14.33 -5.34 -5.70
C TRP A 386 14.88 -5.51 -7.12
N ALA A 387 14.51 -6.55 -7.85
CA ALA A 387 14.99 -6.83 -9.20
C ALA A 387 14.35 -5.94 -10.29
N ILE A 388 13.10 -5.50 -10.09
CA ILE A 388 12.34 -4.74 -11.09
C ILE A 388 12.45 -3.23 -10.79
N LYS A 389 12.98 -2.45 -11.75
CA LYS A 389 13.17 -0.99 -11.60
C LYS A 389 12.04 -0.17 -12.22
N THR A 390 11.24 -0.75 -13.09
CA THR A 390 10.18 -0.05 -13.83
C THR A 390 8.83 -0.11 -13.11
N PRO A 391 8.17 1.03 -12.82
CA PRO A 391 6.92 1.07 -12.04
C PRO A 391 5.76 0.24 -12.62
N ARG A 392 5.64 0.19 -13.96
CA ARG A 392 4.60 -0.60 -14.64
C ARG A 392 4.67 -2.11 -14.36
N TYR A 393 5.87 -2.67 -14.24
CA TYR A 393 6.05 -4.09 -13.91
C TYR A 393 5.84 -4.37 -12.43
N LEU A 394 6.00 -3.35 -11.57
CA LEU A 394 5.71 -3.48 -10.15
C LEU A 394 4.21 -3.72 -9.90
N ALA A 395 3.33 -3.03 -10.63
CA ALA A 395 1.89 -3.27 -10.59
C ALA A 395 1.52 -4.71 -11.02
N LEU A 396 2.22 -5.27 -12.03
CA LEU A 396 2.04 -6.66 -12.45
C LEU A 396 2.49 -7.65 -11.37
N VAL A 397 3.56 -7.36 -10.64
CA VAL A 397 4.03 -8.20 -9.53
C VAL A 397 3.02 -8.21 -8.40
N THR A 398 2.55 -7.05 -7.97
CA THR A 398 1.55 -6.96 -6.88
C THR A 398 0.24 -7.67 -7.26
N GLY A 399 -0.24 -7.47 -8.49
CA GLY A 399 -1.41 -8.18 -9.02
C GLY A 399 -1.20 -9.70 -9.07
N GLY A 400 -0.03 -10.14 -9.54
CA GLY A 400 0.33 -11.56 -9.61
C GLY A 400 0.39 -12.23 -8.22
N VAL A 401 1.00 -11.56 -7.23
CA VAL A 401 1.05 -12.06 -5.84
C VAL A 401 -0.35 -12.14 -5.25
N ALA A 402 -1.20 -11.13 -5.44
CA ALA A 402 -2.59 -11.14 -4.97
C ALA A 402 -3.40 -12.29 -5.61
N LEU A 403 -3.23 -12.54 -6.90
CA LEU A 403 -3.86 -13.66 -7.61
C LEU A 403 -3.40 -15.02 -7.06
N VAL A 404 -2.12 -15.19 -6.74
CA VAL A 404 -1.60 -16.43 -6.15
C VAL A 404 -2.19 -16.65 -4.77
N ILE A 405 -2.18 -15.63 -3.90
CA ILE A 405 -2.74 -15.72 -2.54
C ILE A 405 -4.24 -16.03 -2.60
N GLY A 406 -5.01 -15.24 -3.36
CA GLY A 406 -6.45 -15.43 -3.49
C GLY A 406 -6.83 -16.76 -4.14
N GLY A 407 -6.08 -17.18 -5.17
CA GLY A 407 -6.28 -18.45 -5.85
C GLY A 407 -6.02 -19.67 -4.96
N VAL A 408 -4.96 -19.63 -4.14
CA VAL A 408 -4.66 -20.70 -3.16
C VAL A 408 -5.73 -20.74 -2.07
N ALA A 409 -6.13 -19.58 -1.52
CA ALA A 409 -7.15 -19.51 -0.48
C ALA A 409 -8.52 -19.98 -1.00
N TYR A 410 -8.93 -19.55 -2.18
CA TYR A 410 -10.19 -19.99 -2.80
C TYR A 410 -10.17 -21.51 -3.14
N GLY A 411 -9.04 -21.99 -3.69
CA GLY A 411 -8.87 -23.42 -3.95
C GLY A 411 -8.91 -24.28 -2.68
N ALA A 412 -8.33 -23.79 -1.58
CA ALA A 412 -8.44 -24.44 -0.27
C ALA A 412 -9.89 -24.45 0.23
N ALA A 413 -10.59 -23.33 0.14
CA ALA A 413 -12.00 -23.21 0.57
C ALA A 413 -12.93 -24.15 -0.19
N LEU A 414 -12.72 -24.37 -1.50
CA LEU A 414 -13.45 -25.39 -2.29
C LEU A 414 -13.25 -26.80 -1.72
N GLY A 415 -12.07 -27.11 -1.18
CA GLY A 415 -11.75 -28.38 -0.53
C GLY A 415 -12.14 -28.46 0.96
N GLY A 416 -12.82 -27.43 1.51
CA GLY A 416 -13.11 -27.33 2.95
C GLY A 416 -11.89 -26.96 3.79
N GLY A 417 -10.85 -26.39 3.16
CA GLY A 417 -9.63 -25.94 3.83
C GLY A 417 -9.67 -24.48 4.24
N SER A 418 -8.87 -24.18 5.26
CA SER A 418 -8.65 -22.82 5.77
C SER A 418 -7.16 -22.50 5.73
N VAL A 419 -6.79 -21.45 5.02
CA VAL A 419 -5.40 -21.00 4.87
C VAL A 419 -5.30 -19.50 5.02
N PRO A 420 -4.19 -18.96 5.57
CA PRO A 420 -4.06 -17.54 5.82
C PRO A 420 -4.01 -16.73 4.52
N LEU A 421 -4.75 -15.61 4.48
CA LEU A 421 -4.87 -14.71 3.35
C LEU A 421 -4.38 -13.29 3.70
N VAL A 422 -4.76 -12.78 4.87
CA VAL A 422 -4.39 -11.42 5.32
C VAL A 422 -2.91 -11.36 5.66
N THR A 423 -2.42 -12.30 6.45
CA THR A 423 -1.05 -12.32 6.95
C THR A 423 -0.01 -12.33 5.82
N PRO A 424 -0.07 -13.23 4.81
CA PRO A 424 0.87 -13.21 3.70
C PRO A 424 0.71 -11.98 2.80
N THR A 425 -0.51 -11.47 2.63
CA THR A 425 -0.77 -10.23 1.86
C THR A 425 -0.13 -9.02 2.53
N LEU A 426 -0.31 -8.90 3.85
CA LEU A 426 0.29 -7.82 4.63
C LEU A 426 1.83 -7.90 4.60
N ALA A 427 2.40 -9.10 4.79
CA ALA A 427 3.85 -9.30 4.75
C ALA A 427 4.45 -8.96 3.38
N ALA A 428 3.81 -9.40 2.29
CA ALA A 428 4.23 -9.09 0.92
C ALA A 428 4.13 -7.59 0.62
N THR A 429 3.02 -6.95 1.03
CA THR A 429 2.79 -5.51 0.82
C THR A 429 3.78 -4.65 1.60
N LEU A 430 4.03 -4.99 2.87
CA LEU A 430 5.01 -4.27 3.69
C LEU A 430 6.43 -4.45 3.15
N ALA A 431 6.83 -5.68 2.81
CA ALA A 431 8.15 -5.96 2.23
C ALA A 431 8.36 -5.17 0.92
N GLY A 432 7.38 -5.20 0.02
CA GLY A 432 7.42 -4.45 -1.24
C GLY A 432 7.41 -2.93 -1.02
N GLY A 433 6.51 -2.44 -0.18
CA GLY A 433 6.32 -1.02 0.11
C GLY A 433 7.56 -0.37 0.75
N ILE A 434 8.15 -1.03 1.75
CA ILE A 434 9.38 -0.55 2.41
C ILE A 434 10.54 -0.45 1.40
N LEU A 435 10.69 -1.43 0.51
CA LEU A 435 11.74 -1.42 -0.52
C LEU A 435 11.52 -0.31 -1.55
N VAL A 436 10.28 -0.08 -2.00
CA VAL A 436 9.94 1.03 -2.90
C VAL A 436 10.25 2.38 -2.25
N ALA A 437 9.82 2.57 -0.99
CA ALA A 437 10.07 3.79 -0.23
C ALA A 437 11.57 4.02 -0.02
N HIS A 438 12.33 2.98 0.33
CA HIS A 438 13.78 3.05 0.51
C HIS A 438 14.49 3.47 -0.79
N ARG A 439 14.11 2.88 -1.93
CA ARG A 439 14.64 3.27 -3.25
C ARG A 439 14.33 4.73 -3.60
N GLY A 440 13.09 5.15 -3.39
CA GLY A 440 12.69 6.55 -3.60
C GLY A 440 13.52 7.52 -2.77
N TYR A 441 13.76 7.18 -1.50
CA TYR A 441 14.61 7.95 -0.62
C TYR A 441 16.06 8.02 -1.11
N GLN A 442 16.66 6.88 -1.49
CA GLN A 442 18.03 6.84 -2.03
C GLN A 442 18.15 7.67 -3.32
N ALA A 443 17.22 7.52 -4.26
CA ALA A 443 17.22 8.30 -5.50
C ALA A 443 17.12 9.80 -5.22
N SER A 444 16.29 10.22 -4.26
CA SER A 444 16.18 11.60 -3.82
C SER A 444 17.47 12.15 -3.22
N GLN A 445 18.14 11.37 -2.36
CA GLN A 445 19.42 11.75 -1.76
C GLN A 445 20.52 11.86 -2.81
N GLN A 446 20.62 10.91 -3.72
CA GLN A 446 21.58 10.98 -4.84
C GLN A 446 21.36 12.21 -5.70
N LYS A 447 20.07 12.52 -6.03
CA LYS A 447 19.73 13.72 -6.78
C LYS A 447 20.19 14.97 -6.05
N LYS A 448 19.88 15.11 -4.74
CA LYS A 448 20.31 16.26 -3.92
C LYS A 448 21.83 16.39 -3.90
N MET A 449 22.56 15.30 -3.68
CA MET A 449 24.02 15.30 -3.63
C MET A 449 24.64 15.76 -4.97
N ILE A 450 24.16 15.21 -6.10
CA ILE A 450 24.64 15.58 -7.42
C ILE A 450 24.34 17.05 -7.70
N MET A 451 23.12 17.52 -7.38
CA MET A 451 22.73 18.92 -7.56
C MET A 451 23.57 19.88 -6.71
N THR A 452 23.91 19.49 -5.48
CA THR A 452 24.81 20.29 -4.61
C THR A 452 26.21 20.38 -5.19
N LEU A 453 26.78 19.24 -5.64
CA LEU A 453 28.12 19.22 -6.24
C LEU A 453 28.19 20.01 -7.57
N LEU A 454 27.19 19.88 -8.42
CA LEU A 454 27.09 20.65 -9.65
C LEU A 454 26.89 22.15 -9.35
N GLY A 455 26.08 22.48 -8.36
CA GLY A 455 25.81 23.87 -7.96
C GLY A 455 27.02 24.60 -7.37
N GLN A 456 28.01 23.88 -6.81
CA GLN A 456 29.26 24.48 -6.36
C GLN A 456 30.21 24.89 -7.51
N SER A 457 30.06 24.26 -8.67
CA SER A 457 30.92 24.47 -9.84
C SER A 457 30.25 25.30 -10.94
N THR A 458 28.92 25.45 -10.90
CA THR A 458 28.11 26.20 -11.88
C THR A 458 26.90 26.82 -11.19
N SER A 459 26.18 27.73 -11.89
CA SER A 459 24.94 28.25 -11.30
C SER A 459 23.87 27.19 -11.13
N PRO A 460 22.97 27.29 -10.10
CA PRO A 460 21.90 26.30 -9.87
C PRO A 460 21.01 26.06 -11.10
N ALA A 461 20.78 27.09 -11.93
CA ALA A 461 20.00 26.98 -13.15
C ALA A 461 20.69 26.12 -14.22
N ILE A 462 22.00 26.22 -14.36
CA ILE A 462 22.80 25.39 -15.26
C ILE A 462 22.79 23.93 -14.73
N ALA A 463 22.96 23.74 -13.41
CA ALA A 463 22.90 22.41 -12.80
C ALA A 463 21.54 21.73 -13.03
N ALA A 464 20.43 22.47 -12.94
CA ALA A 464 19.08 21.96 -13.24
C ALA A 464 18.93 21.55 -14.72
N ALA A 465 19.39 22.39 -15.64
CA ALA A 465 19.34 22.07 -17.08
C ALA A 465 20.20 20.87 -17.47
N LEU A 466 21.37 20.71 -16.85
CA LEU A 466 22.22 19.53 -16.99
C LEU A 466 21.53 18.28 -16.48
N TRP A 467 20.79 18.36 -15.36
CA TRP A 467 20.02 17.25 -14.83
C TRP A 467 18.85 16.84 -15.71
N GLU A 468 18.11 17.78 -16.28
CA GLU A 468 17.03 17.48 -17.23
C GLU A 468 17.53 16.72 -18.45
N ARG A 469 18.77 17.03 -18.89
CA ARG A 469 19.42 16.37 -20.03
C ARG A 469 20.43 15.29 -19.66
N ARG A 470 20.34 14.73 -18.46
CA ARG A 470 21.28 13.70 -17.98
C ARG A 470 21.39 12.47 -18.89
N GLU A 471 20.31 12.10 -19.57
CA GLU A 471 20.34 10.95 -20.49
C GLU A 471 21.21 11.23 -21.73
N GLU A 472 21.15 12.46 -22.25
CA GLU A 472 22.02 12.92 -23.35
C GLU A 472 23.48 12.96 -22.89
N LEU A 473 23.74 13.46 -21.68
CA LEU A 473 25.07 13.48 -21.06
C LEU A 473 25.63 12.07 -20.81
N VAL A 474 24.79 11.15 -20.31
CA VAL A 474 25.19 9.76 -20.04
C VAL A 474 25.45 9.01 -21.33
N THR A 475 24.68 9.25 -22.39
CA THR A 475 24.79 8.52 -23.65
C THR A 475 25.97 8.99 -24.52
N SER A 476 26.20 10.32 -24.60
CA SER A 476 27.21 10.93 -25.47
C SER A 476 28.42 11.49 -24.74
N GLY A 477 28.34 11.62 -23.41
CA GLY A 477 29.36 12.26 -22.58
C GLY A 477 29.43 13.78 -22.72
N ARG A 478 28.59 14.41 -23.57
CA ARG A 478 28.61 15.84 -23.86
C ARG A 478 27.22 16.35 -24.22
N LEU A 479 26.92 17.62 -23.93
CA LEU A 479 25.78 18.33 -24.51
C LEU A 479 26.14 18.81 -25.91
N ALA A 480 25.32 18.46 -26.89
CA ALA A 480 25.49 18.93 -28.26
C ALA A 480 25.38 20.47 -28.33
N GLY A 481 26.26 21.09 -29.12
CA GLY A 481 26.22 22.54 -29.36
C GLY A 481 24.94 22.94 -30.07
N ARG A 482 24.22 23.94 -29.50
CA ARG A 482 22.99 24.51 -30.09
C ARG A 482 23.13 26.00 -30.33
N LYS A 483 22.62 26.46 -31.46
CA LYS A 483 22.48 27.91 -31.72
C LYS A 483 21.38 28.49 -30.83
N ALA A 484 21.67 29.64 -30.24
CA ALA A 484 20.71 30.40 -29.46
C ALA A 484 21.00 31.93 -29.61
N THR A 485 19.96 32.71 -29.60
CA THR A 485 20.10 34.17 -29.43
C THR A 485 20.00 34.50 -27.96
N VAL A 486 21.05 35.13 -27.42
CA VAL A 486 21.15 35.49 -25.99
C VAL A 486 21.62 36.89 -25.82
N THR A 487 21.41 37.43 -24.63
CA THR A 487 22.02 38.72 -24.25
C THR A 487 23.16 38.47 -23.29
N LEU A 488 24.31 39.00 -23.61
CA LEU A 488 25.57 38.87 -22.91
C LEU A 488 25.90 40.17 -22.17
N LEU A 489 26.26 40.05 -20.90
CA LEU A 489 26.72 41.17 -20.09
C LEU A 489 28.13 40.89 -19.59
N PHE A 490 29.07 41.77 -19.89
CA PHE A 490 30.42 41.74 -19.37
C PHE A 490 30.62 42.93 -18.45
N SER A 491 31.25 42.70 -17.30
CA SER A 491 31.67 43.78 -16.40
C SER A 491 33.16 43.66 -16.07
N ASP A 492 33.80 44.78 -15.76
CA ASP A 492 35.22 44.88 -15.41
C ASP A 492 35.46 46.09 -14.50
N ILE A 493 36.41 45.96 -13.55
CA ILE A 493 36.80 47.04 -12.65
C ILE A 493 37.85 47.90 -13.34
N ARG A 494 37.70 49.22 -13.26
CA ARG A 494 38.68 50.14 -13.78
C ARG A 494 39.94 50.12 -12.92
N ASN A 495 41.12 49.98 -13.57
CA ASN A 495 42.44 49.97 -12.94
C ASN A 495 42.60 48.94 -11.80
N PHE A 496 41.98 47.77 -11.93
CA PHE A 496 42.06 46.70 -10.92
C PHE A 496 43.49 46.30 -10.61
N SER A 497 44.36 46.18 -11.60
CA SER A 497 45.78 45.83 -11.36
C SER A 497 46.49 46.79 -10.37
N THR A 498 46.21 48.10 -10.46
CA THR A 498 46.75 49.10 -9.52
C THR A 498 46.13 48.96 -8.12
N ILE A 499 44.83 48.58 -8.05
CA ILE A 499 44.16 48.34 -6.77
C ILE A 499 44.67 47.09 -6.10
N SER A 500 44.86 46.04 -6.85
CA SER A 500 45.36 44.74 -6.35
C SER A 500 46.78 44.79 -5.83
N GLU A 501 47.62 45.64 -6.38
CA GLU A 501 49.01 45.83 -5.89
C GLU A 501 49.06 46.57 -4.54
N GLN A 502 48.00 47.26 -4.13
CA GLN A 502 47.96 48.13 -2.93
C GLN A 502 47.28 47.45 -1.73
N LEU A 503 46.59 46.33 -1.93
CA LEU A 503 45.86 45.61 -0.89
C LEU A 503 46.64 44.33 -0.48
N SER A 504 46.44 43.88 0.76
CA SER A 504 46.91 42.53 1.14
C SER A 504 46.09 41.47 0.38
N PRO A 505 46.63 40.28 0.15
CA PRO A 505 45.88 39.22 -0.53
C PRO A 505 44.56 38.88 0.19
N GLU A 506 44.51 38.92 1.50
CA GLU A 506 43.34 38.66 2.32
C GLU A 506 42.28 39.78 2.15
N ASP A 507 42.70 41.03 2.26
CA ASP A 507 41.79 42.18 2.09
C ASP A 507 41.28 42.27 0.65
N LEU A 508 42.12 42.00 -0.33
CA LEU A 508 41.74 41.94 -1.75
C LEU A 508 40.66 40.85 -1.98
N PHE A 509 40.85 39.66 -1.36
CA PHE A 509 39.91 38.57 -1.51
C PHE A 509 38.54 38.87 -0.87
N GLU A 510 38.51 39.45 0.33
CA GLU A 510 37.27 39.86 1.00
C GLU A 510 36.54 40.94 0.20
N TRP A 511 37.25 42.02 -0.17
CA TRP A 511 36.74 43.15 -0.95
C TRP A 511 36.20 42.71 -2.31
N LEU A 512 36.90 41.80 -3.01
CA LEU A 512 36.47 41.29 -4.29
C LEU A 512 35.22 40.39 -4.15
N ASN A 513 35.13 39.59 -3.09
CA ASN A 513 33.96 38.74 -2.82
C ASN A 513 32.69 39.56 -2.48
N GLU A 514 32.82 40.68 -1.73
CA GLU A 514 31.68 41.58 -1.50
C GLU A 514 31.17 42.14 -2.83
N TYR A 515 32.06 42.55 -3.72
CA TYR A 515 31.72 43.08 -5.04
C TYR A 515 31.10 42.02 -5.95
N LEU A 516 31.75 40.84 -6.11
CA LEU A 516 31.25 39.79 -6.97
C LEU A 516 29.94 39.16 -6.43
N GLY A 517 29.74 39.15 -5.11
CA GLY A 517 28.49 38.78 -4.47
C GLY A 517 27.34 39.69 -4.90
N MET A 518 27.54 41.02 -4.78
CA MET A 518 26.55 42.01 -5.22
C MET A 518 26.21 41.83 -6.71
N LEU A 519 27.21 41.64 -7.58
CA LEU A 519 26.97 41.39 -9.00
C LEU A 519 26.13 40.11 -9.24
N SER A 520 26.45 39.05 -8.56
CA SER A 520 25.76 37.75 -8.71
C SER A 520 24.30 37.85 -8.29
N ASP A 521 24.02 38.53 -7.19
CA ASP A 521 22.67 38.72 -6.67
C ASP A 521 21.83 39.53 -7.69
N ARG A 522 22.35 40.63 -8.20
CA ARG A 522 21.65 41.45 -9.22
C ARG A 522 21.39 40.70 -10.52
N VAL A 523 22.37 39.89 -10.97
CA VAL A 523 22.16 39.02 -12.14
C VAL A 523 21.04 38.01 -11.91
N GLY A 524 21.02 37.35 -10.74
CA GLY A 524 19.98 36.41 -10.36
C GLY A 524 18.59 37.03 -10.25
N GLU A 525 18.47 38.19 -9.59
CA GLU A 525 17.22 38.95 -9.44
C GLU A 525 16.58 39.35 -10.79
N HIS A 526 17.40 39.56 -11.82
CA HIS A 526 16.93 39.91 -13.16
C HIS A 526 16.86 38.75 -14.13
N GLY A 527 16.89 37.48 -13.63
CA GLY A 527 16.72 36.27 -14.45
C GLY A 527 17.93 35.95 -15.34
N GLY A 528 19.10 36.51 -15.04
CA GLY A 528 20.38 36.20 -15.69
C GLY A 528 21.09 35.08 -15.00
N ILE A 529 22.13 34.55 -15.65
CA ILE A 529 23.01 33.49 -15.11
C ILE A 529 24.46 33.99 -15.20
N VAL A 530 25.18 33.96 -14.08
CA VAL A 530 26.62 34.16 -14.09
C VAL A 530 27.27 32.91 -14.71
N ASN A 531 27.86 33.09 -15.90
CA ASN A 531 28.54 31.99 -16.59
C ASN A 531 29.92 31.74 -16.00
N LYS A 532 30.69 32.80 -15.77
CA LYS A 532 32.02 32.72 -15.14
C LYS A 532 32.50 34.08 -14.64
N PHE A 533 33.37 34.07 -13.65
CA PHE A 533 34.19 35.17 -13.24
C PHE A 533 35.53 35.15 -13.99
N MET A 534 36.06 36.31 -14.31
CA MET A 534 37.31 36.53 -15.07
C MET A 534 38.22 37.47 -14.31
N GLY A 535 38.74 37.01 -13.16
CA GLY A 535 39.46 37.90 -12.23
C GLY A 535 38.48 38.84 -11.52
N ASP A 536 38.58 40.13 -11.81
CA ASP A 536 37.68 41.18 -11.34
C ASP A 536 36.44 41.40 -12.23
N GLY A 537 36.40 40.71 -13.38
CA GLY A 537 35.30 40.79 -14.32
C GLY A 537 34.31 39.66 -14.21
N MET A 538 33.11 39.86 -14.69
CA MET A 538 32.05 38.90 -14.74
C MET A 538 31.46 38.79 -16.15
N MET A 539 31.17 37.55 -16.58
CA MET A 539 30.34 37.28 -17.74
C MET A 539 28.99 36.71 -17.27
N ALA A 540 27.93 37.46 -17.49
CA ALA A 540 26.55 37.00 -17.27
C ALA A 540 25.81 36.87 -18.61
N VAL A 541 24.79 35.99 -18.63
CA VAL A 541 24.03 35.66 -19.83
C VAL A 541 22.55 35.55 -19.50
N PHE A 542 21.73 36.16 -20.37
CA PHE A 542 20.28 36.11 -20.29
C PHE A 542 19.74 35.37 -21.50
N GLY A 543 18.70 34.53 -21.32
CA GLY A 543 18.16 33.65 -22.37
C GLY A 543 18.74 32.23 -22.35
N VAL A 544 19.37 31.83 -21.24
CA VAL A 544 19.85 30.47 -20.97
C VAL A 544 19.25 29.97 -19.64
N PRO A 545 19.17 28.67 -19.35
CA PRO A 545 19.75 27.52 -20.10
C PRO A 545 18.86 27.00 -21.24
N ILE A 546 17.63 27.49 -21.33
CA ILE A 546 16.68 27.05 -22.39
C ILE A 546 16.72 28.11 -23.51
N PRO A 547 17.20 27.76 -24.73
CA PRO A 547 17.24 28.68 -25.85
C PRO A 547 15.87 29.26 -26.18
N ARG A 548 15.80 30.58 -26.31
CA ARG A 548 14.61 31.30 -26.76
C ARG A 548 14.55 31.31 -28.27
N THR A 549 13.37 31.17 -28.85
CA THR A 549 13.10 31.27 -30.28
C THR A 549 12.12 32.38 -30.58
N ASP A 550 11.38 32.86 -29.60
CA ASP A 550 10.41 33.93 -29.70
C ASP A 550 11.12 35.31 -29.63
N PRO A 551 10.90 36.18 -30.61
CA PRO A 551 11.51 37.53 -30.65
C PRO A 551 11.16 38.41 -29.43
N ASP A 552 9.94 38.27 -28.89
CA ASP A 552 9.53 39.03 -27.70
C ASP A 552 10.22 38.55 -26.44
N ALA A 553 10.38 37.24 -26.28
CA ALA A 553 11.17 36.68 -25.20
C ALA A 553 12.65 37.05 -25.28
N ILE A 554 13.24 37.12 -26.49
CA ILE A 554 14.61 37.59 -26.68
C ILE A 554 14.73 39.07 -26.33
N ALA A 555 13.75 39.92 -26.72
CA ALA A 555 13.71 41.31 -26.34
C ALA A 555 13.57 41.51 -24.82
N GLN A 556 12.76 40.68 -24.17
CA GLN A 556 12.64 40.67 -22.68
C GLN A 556 13.96 40.32 -22.01
N ASP A 557 14.70 39.34 -22.49
CA ASP A 557 16.03 38.98 -21.99
C ASP A 557 17.03 40.16 -22.13
N ALA A 558 16.97 40.88 -23.23
CA ALA A 558 17.78 42.09 -23.45
C ALA A 558 17.40 43.22 -22.50
N GLN A 559 16.11 43.45 -22.29
CA GLN A 559 15.61 44.42 -21.30
C GLN A 559 16.04 44.06 -19.88
N ASN A 560 15.93 42.77 -19.51
CA ASN A 560 16.37 42.29 -18.21
C ASN A 560 17.86 42.47 -17.99
N ALA A 561 18.69 42.26 -19.02
CA ALA A 561 20.14 42.53 -18.94
C ALA A 561 20.47 43.98 -18.71
N VAL A 562 19.74 44.89 -19.35
CA VAL A 562 19.97 46.35 -19.15
C VAL A 562 19.41 46.81 -17.79
N ARG A 563 18.26 46.30 -17.34
CA ARG A 563 17.75 46.56 -15.99
C ARG A 563 18.74 46.04 -14.93
N CYS A 564 19.30 44.85 -15.12
CA CYS A 564 20.36 44.31 -14.29
C CYS A 564 21.57 45.22 -14.21
N ALA A 565 22.03 45.75 -15.35
CA ALA A 565 23.17 46.68 -15.39
C ALA A 565 22.88 48.00 -14.63
N LEU A 566 21.67 48.52 -14.72
CA LEU A 566 21.23 49.71 -13.95
C LEU A 566 21.17 49.39 -12.45
N ALA A 567 20.62 48.21 -12.08
CA ALA A 567 20.59 47.75 -10.68
C ALA A 567 22.01 47.48 -10.12
N ILE A 568 22.94 47.02 -10.95
CA ILE A 568 24.37 46.91 -10.61
C ILE A 568 24.96 48.27 -10.35
N ALA A 569 24.67 49.28 -11.19
CA ALA A 569 25.16 50.65 -11.01
C ALA A 569 24.67 51.25 -9.69
N GLU A 570 23.41 51.04 -9.34
CA GLU A 570 22.84 51.45 -8.05
C GLU A 570 23.48 50.71 -6.87
N GLY A 571 23.62 49.37 -6.97
CA GLY A 571 24.29 48.56 -5.97
C GLY A 571 25.74 48.95 -5.75
N LEU A 572 26.47 49.37 -6.83
CA LEU A 572 27.84 49.88 -6.75
C LEU A 572 27.91 51.20 -6.01
N ASP A 573 26.95 52.10 -6.24
CA ASP A 573 26.89 53.39 -5.51
C ASP A 573 26.68 53.14 -4.02
N GLN A 574 25.78 52.26 -3.65
CA GLN A 574 25.54 51.85 -2.26
C GLN A 574 26.79 51.21 -1.64
N LEU A 575 27.46 50.30 -2.36
CA LEU A 575 28.68 49.64 -1.92
C LEU A 575 29.83 50.64 -1.75
N ASN A 576 30.05 51.52 -2.70
CA ASN A 576 31.02 52.56 -2.61
C ASN A 576 30.77 53.54 -1.45
N HIS A 577 29.49 53.84 -1.16
CA HIS A 577 29.12 54.65 0.00
C HIS A 577 29.47 53.93 1.32
N ALA A 578 29.17 52.66 1.46
CA ALA A 578 29.52 51.85 2.63
C ALA A 578 31.04 51.72 2.78
N TRP A 579 31.76 51.43 1.72
CA TRP A 579 33.23 51.36 1.72
C TRP A 579 33.92 52.66 2.06
N ARG A 580 33.37 53.81 1.63
CA ARG A 580 33.89 55.12 2.04
C ARG A 580 33.82 55.33 3.55
N GLN A 581 32.73 54.86 4.20
CA GLN A 581 32.61 54.91 5.66
C GLN A 581 33.59 53.99 6.38
N GLN A 582 33.95 52.87 5.75
CA GLN A 582 34.90 51.87 6.27
C GLN A 582 36.36 52.16 5.86
N ASN A 583 36.65 53.26 5.20
CA ASN A 583 37.96 53.55 4.60
C ASN A 583 38.47 52.48 3.62
N LYS A 584 37.57 51.69 3.05
CA LYS A 584 37.89 50.75 1.98
C LYS A 584 37.99 51.45 0.63
N ARG A 585 38.64 50.81 -0.35
CA ARG A 585 38.83 51.34 -1.70
C ARG A 585 37.53 51.32 -2.49
N MET A 586 37.12 52.42 -3.11
CA MET A 586 35.98 52.55 -4.00
C MET A 586 36.28 52.00 -5.40
N ILE A 587 35.24 51.52 -6.08
CA ILE A 587 35.31 50.95 -7.43
C ILE A 587 34.71 51.94 -8.44
N GLN A 588 35.33 51.97 -9.61
CA GLN A 588 34.69 52.39 -10.86
C GLN A 588 34.65 51.19 -11.78
N MET A 589 33.51 50.96 -12.42
CA MET A 589 33.33 49.80 -13.29
C MET A 589 32.78 50.17 -14.67
N ARG A 590 32.91 49.23 -15.58
CA ARG A 590 32.39 49.26 -16.93
C ARG A 590 31.55 48.06 -17.22
N ILE A 591 30.44 48.25 -17.96
CA ILE A 591 29.56 47.20 -18.41
C ILE A 591 29.37 47.30 -19.92
N GLY A 592 29.52 46.16 -20.62
CA GLY A 592 29.23 46.01 -22.04
C GLY A 592 28.14 44.95 -22.27
N ILE A 593 27.08 45.31 -22.98
CA ILE A 593 25.95 44.39 -23.25
C ILE A 593 25.74 44.25 -24.75
N PHE A 594 25.58 42.99 -25.18
CA PHE A 594 25.30 42.68 -26.58
C PHE A 594 24.34 41.51 -26.72
N THR A 595 23.30 41.69 -27.53
CA THR A 595 22.34 40.66 -27.91
C THR A 595 22.71 40.04 -29.26
N GLY A 596 22.86 38.74 -29.34
CA GLY A 596 23.18 38.09 -30.59
C GLY A 596 23.33 36.57 -30.52
N GLU A 597 23.59 35.95 -31.68
CA GLU A 597 23.72 34.51 -31.80
C GLU A 597 25.00 33.97 -31.14
N VAL A 598 24.85 32.84 -30.44
CA VAL A 598 25.92 32.08 -29.84
C VAL A 598 25.67 30.59 -30.02
N ILE A 599 26.70 29.77 -29.77
CA ILE A 599 26.58 28.31 -29.61
C ILE A 599 26.72 27.98 -28.13
N ILE A 600 25.75 27.24 -27.60
CA ILE A 600 25.69 26.82 -26.21
C ILE A 600 25.84 25.30 -26.17
N GLY A 601 26.74 24.77 -25.34
CA GLY A 601 26.95 23.32 -25.20
C GLY A 601 28.10 22.97 -24.28
N SER A 602 28.45 21.71 -24.18
CA SER A 602 29.62 21.26 -23.42
C SER A 602 30.91 21.60 -24.17
N LEU A 603 31.80 22.31 -23.52
CA LEU A 603 33.12 22.69 -24.01
C LEU A 603 34.20 22.06 -23.13
N GLY A 604 35.20 21.43 -23.70
CA GLY A 604 36.35 20.85 -22.98
C GLY A 604 36.75 19.46 -23.39
N GLY A 605 37.66 18.87 -22.61
CA GLY A 605 38.18 17.53 -22.77
C GLY A 605 37.38 16.47 -22.00
N LYS A 606 37.91 15.22 -21.98
CA LYS A 606 37.26 14.10 -21.27
C LYS A 606 37.15 14.32 -19.76
N ASP A 607 38.15 14.97 -19.18
CA ASP A 607 38.27 15.08 -17.72
C ASP A 607 37.76 16.42 -17.16
N ARG A 608 37.48 17.42 -18.03
CA ARG A 608 36.97 18.72 -17.64
C ARG A 608 36.02 19.26 -18.72
N LEU A 609 34.74 19.30 -18.39
CA LEU A 609 33.67 19.85 -19.22
C LEU A 609 33.09 21.09 -18.53
N GLU A 610 32.98 22.17 -19.28
CA GLU A 610 32.34 23.45 -18.87
C GLU A 610 31.09 23.67 -19.71
N TYR A 611 30.09 24.33 -19.13
CA TYR A 611 28.96 24.86 -19.90
C TYR A 611 29.43 26.06 -20.69
N GLY A 612 29.77 25.83 -21.94
CA GLY A 612 30.40 26.78 -22.81
C GLY A 612 29.40 27.60 -23.62
N ILE A 613 29.67 28.88 -23.72
CA ILE A 613 28.95 29.83 -24.58
C ILE A 613 29.99 30.49 -25.49
N ILE A 614 29.88 30.22 -26.79
CA ILE A 614 30.87 30.69 -27.78
C ILE A 614 30.15 31.36 -28.94
N GLY A 615 30.73 32.45 -29.41
CA GLY A 615 30.25 33.16 -30.57
C GLY A 615 30.89 34.52 -30.72
N ASP A 616 30.74 35.13 -31.87
CA ASP A 616 31.21 36.47 -32.15
C ASP A 616 30.54 37.53 -31.24
N SER A 617 29.28 37.26 -30.83
CA SER A 617 28.52 38.09 -29.87
C SER A 617 29.21 38.17 -28.50
N VAL A 618 29.88 37.09 -28.04
CA VAL A 618 30.64 37.07 -26.77
C VAL A 618 31.80 38.07 -26.85
N ASN A 619 32.58 38.02 -27.95
CA ASN A 619 33.67 38.91 -28.18
C ASN A 619 33.21 40.38 -28.33
N THR A 620 32.05 40.57 -28.96
CA THR A 620 31.47 41.91 -29.15
C THR A 620 31.07 42.52 -27.82
N ALA A 621 30.38 41.80 -26.93
CA ALA A 621 30.00 42.28 -25.61
C ALA A 621 31.22 42.65 -24.76
N SER A 622 32.27 41.78 -24.71
CA SER A 622 33.53 42.09 -24.02
C SER A 622 34.24 43.30 -24.56
N ARG A 623 34.17 43.54 -25.88
CA ARG A 623 34.78 44.77 -26.51
C ARG A 623 33.98 46.03 -26.24
N LEU A 624 32.67 45.95 -26.10
CA LEU A 624 31.82 47.07 -25.68
C LEU A 624 32.18 47.50 -24.24
N GLU A 625 32.43 46.55 -23.33
CA GLU A 625 32.93 46.86 -21.99
C GLU A 625 34.25 47.66 -22.05
N SER A 626 35.22 47.16 -22.83
CA SER A 626 36.59 47.69 -22.84
C SER A 626 36.83 48.82 -23.82
N CYS A 627 35.81 49.26 -24.60
CA CYS A 627 35.97 50.34 -25.58
C CYS A 627 36.23 51.71 -24.91
N ARG A 628 37.10 52.52 -25.54
CA ARG A 628 37.44 53.89 -25.11
C ARG A 628 37.61 54.02 -23.59
N LYS A 629 38.54 53.21 -23.03
CA LYS A 629 38.78 53.09 -21.58
C LYS A 629 39.09 54.42 -20.88
N GLU A 630 39.60 55.42 -21.61
CA GLU A 630 39.88 56.73 -21.15
C GLU A 630 38.63 57.57 -20.83
N HIS A 631 37.50 57.28 -21.44
CA HIS A 631 36.23 57.98 -21.28
C HIS A 631 35.35 57.31 -20.20
N GLN A 632 35.72 57.48 -18.94
CA GLN A 632 34.90 57.05 -17.81
C GLN A 632 33.94 58.17 -17.40
N MET A 633 32.69 57.84 -17.17
CA MET A 633 31.66 58.79 -16.70
C MET A 633 30.94 58.17 -15.51
N GLY A 634 31.05 58.83 -14.35
CA GLY A 634 30.50 58.30 -13.10
C GLY A 634 31.22 57.05 -12.62
N ASP A 635 30.66 56.38 -11.61
CA ASP A 635 31.21 55.15 -11.04
C ASP A 635 30.90 53.92 -11.90
N CYS A 636 29.79 53.90 -12.63
CA CYS A 636 29.43 52.83 -13.55
C CYS A 636 29.16 53.37 -14.96
N ARG A 637 29.83 52.80 -15.97
CA ARG A 637 29.62 53.13 -17.38
C ARG A 637 29.00 51.90 -18.09
N ILE A 638 27.80 52.07 -18.72
CA ILE A 638 27.09 51.03 -19.41
C ILE A 638 27.03 51.33 -20.91
N ILE A 639 27.59 50.43 -21.73
CA ILE A 639 27.57 50.51 -23.21
C ILE A 639 26.84 49.33 -23.77
N ILE A 640 25.88 49.57 -24.66
CA ILE A 640 25.10 48.52 -25.32
C ILE A 640 25.29 48.56 -26.84
N GLY A 641 25.19 47.42 -27.50
CA GLY A 641 25.22 47.36 -28.97
C GLY A 641 23.86 47.60 -29.61
N GLU A 642 23.85 47.89 -30.91
CA GLU A 642 22.64 48.17 -31.70
C GLU A 642 21.53 47.12 -31.52
N PRO A 643 21.78 45.76 -31.59
CA PRO A 643 20.71 44.80 -31.40
C PRO A 643 20.06 44.86 -30.01
N THR A 644 20.85 45.13 -28.97
CA THR A 644 20.34 45.33 -27.61
C THR A 644 19.53 46.62 -27.52
N TYR A 645 20.00 47.72 -28.12
CA TYR A 645 19.29 49.00 -28.15
C TYR A 645 17.91 48.86 -28.81
N GLN A 646 17.84 48.19 -29.97
CA GLN A 646 16.57 47.94 -30.67
C GLN A 646 15.59 47.13 -29.82
N ALA A 647 16.07 46.13 -29.07
CA ALA A 647 15.28 45.31 -28.20
C ALA A 647 14.68 46.07 -27.00
N LEU A 648 15.26 47.20 -26.61
CA LEU A 648 14.74 48.06 -25.51
C LEU A 648 13.44 48.78 -25.89
N ARG A 649 13.13 48.92 -27.18
CA ARG A 649 11.89 49.58 -27.65
C ARG A 649 11.61 50.97 -27.02
N GLY A 650 12.67 51.71 -26.71
CA GLY A 650 12.56 53.03 -26.11
C GLY A 650 12.32 53.11 -24.60
N GLN A 651 12.33 51.99 -23.90
CA GLN A 651 12.08 51.94 -22.45
C GLN A 651 13.22 52.49 -21.59
N VAL A 652 14.41 52.69 -22.17
CA VAL A 652 15.59 53.17 -21.46
C VAL A 652 16.22 54.31 -22.26
N VAL A 653 16.63 55.38 -21.60
CA VAL A 653 17.35 56.48 -22.24
C VAL A 653 18.78 56.05 -22.56
N ALA A 654 19.12 56.04 -23.84
CA ALA A 654 20.47 55.73 -24.31
C ALA A 654 20.90 56.70 -25.43
N HIS A 655 22.12 57.18 -25.37
CA HIS A 655 22.67 58.14 -26.29
C HIS A 655 23.67 57.52 -27.26
N PRO A 656 23.69 57.84 -28.52
CA PRO A 656 24.68 57.34 -29.48
C PRO A 656 26.11 57.55 -28.97
N TRP A 657 26.86 56.43 -28.84
CA TRP A 657 28.28 56.42 -28.46
C TRP A 657 29.20 56.55 -29.70
N GLY A 658 28.64 56.18 -30.85
CA GLY A 658 29.27 56.17 -32.14
C GLY A 658 29.65 54.77 -32.66
N GLU A 659 30.11 54.74 -33.89
CA GLU A 659 30.59 53.50 -34.51
C GLU A 659 31.92 53.03 -33.92
N LEU A 660 31.99 51.81 -33.51
CA LEU A 660 33.20 51.21 -32.98
C LEU A 660 33.79 50.21 -33.98
N GLY A 661 34.99 50.45 -34.43
CA GLY A 661 35.80 49.49 -35.16
C GLY A 661 36.36 48.47 -34.18
N LEU A 662 35.76 47.28 -34.12
CA LEU A 662 36.22 46.25 -33.23
C LEU A 662 37.36 45.47 -33.88
N LYS A 663 38.51 45.35 -33.20
CA LYS A 663 39.74 44.68 -33.68
C LYS A 663 39.39 43.26 -34.16
N GLY A 664 39.62 42.95 -35.44
CA GLY A 664 39.33 41.65 -36.10
C GLY A 664 37.91 41.54 -36.65
N LYS A 665 37.12 42.63 -36.77
CA LYS A 665 35.89 42.70 -37.53
C LYS A 665 36.01 43.66 -38.69
N ASN A 666 35.49 43.31 -39.88
CA ASN A 666 35.39 44.19 -41.04
C ASN A 666 34.19 45.14 -40.89
N ASN A 667 33.17 44.80 -40.11
CA ASN A 667 31.99 45.61 -39.92
C ASN A 667 32.10 46.40 -38.60
N ARG A 668 31.76 47.69 -38.68
CA ARG A 668 31.63 48.55 -37.51
C ARG A 668 30.34 48.24 -36.78
N VAL A 669 30.37 48.34 -35.44
CA VAL A 669 29.20 48.11 -34.57
C VAL A 669 28.79 49.46 -33.98
N MET A 670 27.53 49.84 -34.18
CA MET A 670 26.99 51.03 -33.54
C MET A 670 26.76 50.72 -32.06
N ALA A 671 27.26 51.61 -31.21
CA ALA A 671 27.16 51.50 -29.73
C ALA A 671 26.39 52.69 -29.17
N TYR A 672 25.73 52.43 -28.06
CA TYR A 672 24.95 53.40 -27.30
C TYR A 672 25.36 53.36 -25.83
N ARG A 673 25.41 54.54 -25.20
CA ARG A 673 25.65 54.67 -23.78
C ARG A 673 24.30 54.79 -23.08
N VAL A 674 24.04 53.93 -22.14
CA VAL A 674 22.86 54.00 -21.26
C VAL A 674 23.06 55.05 -20.21
N GLU A 675 22.06 55.90 -19.97
CA GLU A 675 22.06 56.90 -18.91
C GLU A 675 21.81 56.21 -17.56
N VAL A 676 22.73 56.41 -16.62
CA VAL A 676 22.60 55.90 -15.25
C VAL A 676 22.02 57.03 -14.40
N PRO A 677 20.83 56.85 -13.77
CA PRO A 677 20.25 57.89 -12.89
C PRO A 677 21.18 58.17 -11.72
N THR A 678 21.49 59.47 -11.47
CA THR A 678 22.25 59.87 -10.27
C THR A 678 21.31 59.99 -9.08
N ALA A 679 21.78 59.63 -7.86
CA ALA A 679 21.03 59.72 -6.62
C ALA A 679 20.55 61.16 -6.37
N GLY A 680 19.34 61.50 -6.76
CA GLY A 680 18.70 62.82 -6.73
C GLY A 680 17.69 63.06 -7.85
N THR A 681 17.73 62.31 -8.92
CA THR A 681 16.79 62.35 -10.06
C THR A 681 15.95 61.10 -10.20
N ALA A 682 15.93 60.22 -9.19
CA ALA A 682 15.25 58.92 -9.19
C ALA A 682 13.71 58.99 -9.28
N SER A 683 13.10 60.18 -9.39
CA SER A 683 11.64 60.37 -9.48
C SER A 683 11.11 60.63 -10.90
N ALA A 684 11.96 60.63 -11.93
CA ALA A 684 11.54 61.04 -13.28
C ALA A 684 11.91 60.08 -14.42
N VAL A 685 12.63 58.98 -14.17
CA VAL A 685 12.96 57.98 -15.20
C VAL A 685 12.42 56.62 -14.74
N GLY A 686 11.10 56.57 -14.49
CA GLY A 686 10.37 55.32 -14.37
C GLY A 686 10.18 54.73 -15.76
N PHE A 687 10.29 53.43 -15.90
CA PHE A 687 9.75 52.70 -17.04
C PHE A 687 8.27 53.10 -17.20
N GLN A 688 7.92 53.76 -18.30
CA GLN A 688 6.51 53.99 -18.65
C GLN A 688 5.90 52.65 -18.99
N GLY A 689 5.18 52.08 -18.05
CA GLY A 689 4.47 50.82 -18.24
C GLY A 689 4.54 49.84 -17.07
N ASP A 690 4.45 50.31 -15.81
CA ASP A 690 4.18 49.41 -14.69
C ASP A 690 2.67 49.15 -14.60
N GLU A 691 2.15 48.20 -15.42
CA GLU A 691 1.12 47.30 -14.96
C GLU A 691 1.84 46.20 -14.14
N GLU A 692 1.50 46.11 -12.86
CA GLU A 692 1.94 45.02 -11.99
C GLU A 692 1.58 43.69 -12.64
N LEU A 693 2.53 43.06 -13.34
CA LEU A 693 2.48 41.65 -13.70
C LEU A 693 2.91 40.87 -12.47
N GLU A 694 1.92 40.47 -11.65
CA GLU A 694 2.08 39.41 -10.70
C GLU A 694 2.68 38.20 -11.44
N LEU A 695 3.91 37.84 -11.09
CA LEU A 695 4.53 36.60 -11.50
C LEU A 695 3.66 35.45 -11.01
N PRO A 696 3.15 34.53 -11.85
CA PRO A 696 2.45 33.37 -11.38
C PRO A 696 3.41 32.54 -10.54
N PRO A 697 2.96 32.04 -9.35
CA PRO A 697 3.74 31.10 -8.57
C PRO A 697 4.01 29.84 -9.39
N PRO A 698 5.12 29.11 -9.14
CA PRO A 698 5.44 27.89 -9.87
C PRO A 698 4.29 26.89 -9.71
N ALA A 699 3.70 26.47 -10.83
CA ALA A 699 2.61 25.53 -10.89
C ALA A 699 3.06 24.16 -10.34
N ILE A 700 2.70 23.91 -9.07
CA ILE A 700 2.52 22.58 -8.52
C ILE A 700 1.01 22.37 -8.49
N ALA A 701 0.48 21.68 -9.48
CA ALA A 701 -0.90 21.23 -9.49
C ALA A 701 -1.07 20.11 -8.43
N PRO A 702 -2.01 20.26 -7.48
CA PRO A 702 -2.48 19.10 -6.72
C PRO A 702 -3.44 18.26 -7.60
N PRO A 703 -3.53 16.96 -7.39
CA PRO A 703 -4.46 16.11 -8.12
C PRO A 703 -5.92 16.45 -7.75
N ASP A 704 -6.77 16.53 -8.76
CA ASP A 704 -8.22 16.72 -8.66
C ASP A 704 -8.89 15.71 -7.72
N GLY A 705 -9.81 16.22 -6.90
CA GLY A 705 -10.86 15.44 -6.27
C GLY A 705 -10.79 15.32 -4.75
N ALA A 706 -11.07 16.41 -4.02
CA ALA A 706 -11.60 16.32 -2.66
C ALA A 706 -12.50 17.52 -2.37
N GLU A 707 -13.80 17.26 -2.21
CA GLU A 707 -14.78 18.22 -1.69
C GLU A 707 -14.43 18.64 -0.25
N PRO A 708 -14.64 19.90 0.14
CA PRO A 708 -14.38 20.34 1.50
C PRO A 708 -15.48 19.86 2.47
N LEU A 709 -15.08 19.20 3.54
CA LEU A 709 -15.93 18.87 4.68
C LEU A 709 -16.38 20.15 5.42
N PRO A 710 -17.63 20.21 5.92
CA PRO A 710 -18.16 21.34 6.66
C PRO A 710 -17.53 21.46 8.08
N PRO A 711 -17.54 22.65 8.69
CA PRO A 711 -16.87 22.89 9.96
C PRO A 711 -17.60 22.24 11.13
N TYR A 712 -16.83 21.60 12.02
CA TYR A 712 -17.26 21.03 13.29
C TYR A 712 -17.86 22.13 14.20
N GLN A 713 -19.13 21.98 14.58
CA GLN A 713 -19.75 22.71 15.68
C GLN A 713 -19.47 21.99 16.99
N ASN A 714 -18.76 22.66 17.90
CA ASN A 714 -18.66 22.28 19.30
C ASN A 714 -20.01 22.46 19.99
N HIS A 715 -20.55 21.41 20.61
CA HIS A 715 -21.51 21.53 21.70
C HIS A 715 -20.96 20.82 22.94
N PRO A 716 -21.04 21.49 24.12
CA PRO A 716 -20.55 20.95 25.38
C PRO A 716 -21.69 20.20 26.09
N SER A 717 -21.42 19.03 26.62
CA SER A 717 -21.82 18.48 27.94
C SER A 717 -21.44 16.99 28.00
#